data_be36757a710c7462c22f7e4b4271076d
#
_entry.id   be36757a710c7462c22f7e4b4271076d
#
_cell.length_a   1.000
_cell.length_b   1.000
_cell.length_c   1.000
_cell.angle_alpha   90.00
_cell.angle_beta   90.00
_cell.angle_gamma   90.00
#
_symmetry.space_group_name_H-M   'P 1'
#
loop_
_entity.id
_entity.type
_entity.pdbx_description
1 polymer ?
#
loop_
_entity_poly.entity_id
_entity_poly.type
_entity_poly.pdbx_seq_one_letter_code
_entity_poly.pdbx_strand_id
1 'polypeptide(L)'
;MPHSSINHARIVALIWNIADDVLRDLYVRGKYRDVILPFTVLRRLDSVLGSTQDAVMAMKKMLDDAGVADQDAPLRDAAKQDFYNTSGFSLQDLRHVSNSTRLRQNFEAYLDGFSPNVQEIIDNFEFRNQLPRLTKADALGALIEKFLAPDLDLSPTGMDNHGMGTVFEELVRRFNEENNEEAGEHWTPRDAVRLMTRLMFEPIADAIPSGTYRLYDGAMGTGGMLTVAEETLHHLTELSGKKVSTHLYGQEINAETYAIAKADLILKGDGKAADNIVGGPEYSTLSNDAFAGQEFDFMLSNPPYGKSWKTDQDRLGGAKQIIDPRFVVTHDGDSEYSLVTRSSDGQLIFLANLISKMKQETELGSRIASVHNGSSLFTGDAGQGESNIRRWIIENDWLEAIVALPLKMFYNTGIATYVWVLSNRKEERRKGKVQLIDATGWSTPLRKNLGEKGVEVGATDADKVLEAFTAFDAYEDPDHSRVFDGVEFGYRKITVERPIRIAGVDPNRVYTAKEIKQLKEEGERDETAPPIIKKALPYAAVPDSLHGRYEAVIDGRTRVVEYEPDTELRDTEKVPLTESKGDYATGVEAFFRREVTPYAPDAWVDESKTKIGYEISFTRHFYKPTPMRTLAEIQADIRALEAETDNLIAEIAGEG
;
A
#
# COMPACT_ATOMS: atom_id res chain seq x y z
N MET A 1 -18.38 28.11 1.59
CA MET A 1 -18.88 29.03 2.61
C MET A 1 -17.73 29.44 3.52
N PRO A 2 -17.31 30.71 3.57
CA PRO A 2 -16.06 31.11 4.26
C PRO A 2 -16.11 31.13 5.80
N HIS A 3 -17.29 31.08 6.42
CA HIS A 3 -17.41 31.19 7.89
C HIS A 3 -17.09 29.90 8.67
N SER A 4 -17.23 28.70 8.10
CA SER A 4 -16.96 27.44 8.79
C SER A 4 -15.46 27.15 8.93
N SER A 5 -14.66 27.41 7.90
CA SER A 5 -13.21 27.13 7.90
C SER A 5 -12.42 28.02 8.90
N ILE A 6 -12.87 29.26 9.11
CA ILE A 6 -12.25 30.17 10.10
C ILE A 6 -12.50 29.65 11.53
N ASN A 7 -13.67 29.08 11.79
CA ASN A 7 -14.00 28.52 13.10
C ASN A 7 -13.17 27.27 13.43
N HIS A 8 -12.98 26.35 12.47
CA HIS A 8 -12.18 25.13 12.67
C HIS A 8 -10.73 25.46 13.01
N ALA A 9 -10.06 26.33 12.24
CA ALA A 9 -8.68 26.75 12.49
C ALA A 9 -8.51 27.39 13.89
N ARG A 10 -9.52 28.17 14.35
CA ARG A 10 -9.53 28.76 15.69
C ARG A 10 -9.61 27.68 16.77
N ILE A 11 -10.51 26.72 16.64
CA ILE A 11 -10.66 25.63 17.61
C ILE A 11 -9.38 24.77 17.69
N VAL A 12 -8.80 24.41 16.55
CA VAL A 12 -7.50 23.71 16.50
C VAL A 12 -6.42 24.50 17.22
N ALA A 13 -6.34 25.82 17.01
CA ALA A 13 -5.37 26.67 17.68
C ALA A 13 -5.59 26.74 19.20
N LEU A 14 -6.85 26.79 19.66
CA LEU A 14 -7.19 26.76 21.08
C LEU A 14 -6.75 25.44 21.74
N ILE A 15 -7.07 24.29 21.13
CA ILE A 15 -6.66 22.98 21.64
C ILE A 15 -5.13 22.86 21.66
N TRP A 16 -4.45 23.37 20.63
CA TRP A 16 -3.00 23.40 20.60
C TRP A 16 -2.40 24.24 21.73
N ASN A 17 -2.98 25.41 22.01
CA ASN A 17 -2.54 26.24 23.13
C ASN A 17 -2.75 25.54 24.47
N ILE A 18 -3.83 24.77 24.64
CA ILE A 18 -4.04 23.96 25.86
C ILE A 18 -2.91 22.95 26.02
N ALA A 19 -2.48 22.30 24.93
CA ALA A 19 -1.36 21.37 24.96
C ALA A 19 -0.06 22.06 25.41
N ASP A 20 0.27 23.19 24.81
CA ASP A 20 1.47 23.96 25.20
C ASP A 20 1.39 24.52 26.63
N ASP A 21 0.23 24.99 27.07
CA ASP A 21 0.05 25.57 28.41
C ASP A 21 0.16 24.51 29.52
N VAL A 22 -0.42 23.32 29.31
CA VAL A 22 -0.58 22.31 30.38
C VAL A 22 0.49 21.22 30.31
N LEU A 23 1.00 20.87 29.11
CA LEU A 23 1.86 19.69 28.95
C LEU A 23 3.34 20.01 28.69
N ARG A 24 3.72 21.27 28.47
CA ARG A 24 5.09 21.69 28.09
C ARG A 24 6.16 21.14 29.02
N ASP A 25 5.94 21.19 30.34
CA ASP A 25 6.92 20.76 31.33
C ASP A 25 6.81 19.26 31.67
N LEU A 26 5.77 18.59 31.16
CA LEU A 26 5.48 17.19 31.45
C LEU A 26 5.85 16.26 30.32
N TYR A 27 5.72 16.72 29.07
CA TYR A 27 5.89 15.91 27.87
C TYR A 27 6.75 16.64 26.84
N VAL A 28 7.49 15.89 26.04
CA VAL A 28 8.04 16.42 24.77
C VAL A 28 6.90 16.65 23.79
N ARG A 29 7.01 17.64 22.90
CA ARG A 29 5.93 18.07 21.99
C ARG A 29 5.31 16.93 21.21
N GLY A 30 6.13 16.02 20.67
CA GLY A 30 5.65 14.85 19.94
C GLY A 30 4.75 13.89 20.75
N LYS A 31 4.80 13.96 22.09
CA LYS A 31 3.97 13.14 23.00
C LYS A 31 2.72 13.84 23.53
N TYR A 32 2.46 15.09 23.12
CA TYR A 32 1.21 15.78 23.48
C TYR A 32 -0.03 15.04 22.94
N ARG A 33 0.09 14.39 21.80
CA ARG A 33 -0.97 13.63 21.15
C ARG A 33 -1.55 12.54 22.05
N ASP A 34 -0.69 11.87 22.85
CA ASP A 34 -1.09 10.78 23.76
C ASP A 34 -2.10 11.24 24.84
N VAL A 35 -2.21 12.54 25.05
CA VAL A 35 -3.13 13.17 26.00
C VAL A 35 -4.23 13.96 25.29
N ILE A 36 -3.87 14.78 24.33
CA ILE A 36 -4.80 15.77 23.74
C ILE A 36 -5.81 15.11 22.78
N LEU A 37 -5.40 14.12 21.98
CA LEU A 37 -6.33 13.45 21.07
C LEU A 37 -7.43 12.71 21.85
N PRO A 38 -7.11 11.79 22.79
CA PRO A 38 -8.15 11.13 23.57
C PRO A 38 -8.98 12.13 24.40
N PHE A 39 -8.37 13.18 24.92
CA PHE A 39 -9.13 14.18 25.68
C PHE A 39 -10.10 14.99 24.82
N THR A 40 -9.72 15.29 23.57
CA THR A 40 -10.61 15.94 22.58
C THR A 40 -11.81 15.04 22.25
N VAL A 41 -11.58 13.74 22.06
CA VAL A 41 -12.63 12.75 21.85
C VAL A 41 -13.57 12.72 23.06
N LEU A 42 -13.05 12.53 24.27
CA LEU A 42 -13.83 12.49 25.49
C LEU A 42 -14.68 13.75 25.68
N ARG A 43 -14.10 14.95 25.42
CA ARG A 43 -14.84 16.21 25.53
C ARG A 43 -16.03 16.31 24.58
N ARG A 44 -15.85 15.81 23.33
CA ARG A 44 -16.95 15.75 22.35
C ARG A 44 -18.02 14.77 22.80
N LEU A 45 -17.63 13.54 23.16
CA LEU A 45 -18.57 12.50 23.58
C LEU A 45 -19.37 12.94 24.84
N ASP A 46 -18.69 13.53 25.81
CA ASP A 46 -19.31 14.09 27.01
C ASP A 46 -20.40 15.13 26.67
N SER A 47 -20.07 16.05 25.73
CA SER A 47 -21.03 17.09 25.34
C SER A 47 -22.22 16.57 24.54
N VAL A 48 -22.03 15.49 23.77
CA VAL A 48 -23.11 14.83 23.01
C VAL A 48 -24.05 14.10 23.93
N LEU A 49 -23.52 13.44 24.98
CA LEU A 49 -24.32 12.67 25.97
C LEU A 49 -25.02 13.55 27.01
N GLY A 50 -24.63 14.81 27.19
CA GLY A 50 -25.11 15.67 28.26
C GLY A 50 -26.64 15.77 28.36
N SER A 51 -27.36 15.71 27.23
CA SER A 51 -28.83 15.79 27.22
C SER A 51 -29.55 14.45 27.51
N THR A 52 -28.84 13.33 27.45
CA THR A 52 -29.42 11.98 27.60
C THR A 52 -28.89 11.21 28.80
N GLN A 53 -27.97 11.79 29.55
CA GLN A 53 -27.33 11.14 30.71
C GLN A 53 -28.34 10.60 31.72
N ASP A 54 -29.36 11.37 32.11
CA ASP A 54 -30.39 10.94 33.03
C ASP A 54 -31.21 9.75 32.50
N ALA A 55 -31.49 9.73 31.19
CA ALA A 55 -32.20 8.63 30.53
C ALA A 55 -31.35 7.34 30.51
N VAL A 56 -30.06 7.46 30.27
CA VAL A 56 -29.10 6.33 30.31
C VAL A 56 -29.01 5.77 31.72
N MET A 57 -28.89 6.63 32.73
CA MET A 57 -28.82 6.20 34.13
C MET A 57 -30.14 5.53 34.63
N ALA A 58 -31.29 6.06 34.22
CA ALA A 58 -32.59 5.44 34.51
C ALA A 58 -32.75 4.06 33.84
N MET A 59 -32.33 3.95 32.58
CA MET A 59 -32.33 2.68 31.82
C MET A 59 -31.38 1.67 32.48
N LYS A 60 -30.17 2.08 32.82
CA LYS A 60 -29.17 1.23 33.50
C LYS A 60 -29.73 0.64 34.79
N LYS A 61 -30.34 1.48 35.63
CA LYS A 61 -30.97 1.03 36.87
C LYS A 61 -32.10 0.03 36.62
N MET A 62 -32.96 0.29 35.64
CA MET A 62 -34.06 -0.61 35.30
C MET A 62 -33.54 -1.99 34.84
N LEU A 63 -32.49 -2.01 34.03
CA LEU A 63 -31.88 -3.24 33.52
C LEU A 63 -31.17 -4.02 34.64
N ASP A 64 -30.49 -3.32 35.54
CA ASP A 64 -29.85 -3.93 36.72
C ASP A 64 -30.90 -4.54 37.66
N ASP A 65 -32.00 -3.82 37.97
CA ASP A 65 -33.10 -4.30 38.79
C ASP A 65 -33.81 -5.52 38.14
N ALA A 66 -33.83 -5.60 36.83
CA ALA A 66 -34.39 -6.71 36.05
C ALA A 66 -33.38 -7.88 35.83
N GLY A 67 -32.13 -7.73 36.24
CA GLY A 67 -31.07 -8.76 36.08
C GLY A 67 -30.67 -9.03 34.64
N VAL A 68 -30.80 -8.05 33.72
CA VAL A 68 -30.44 -8.17 32.33
C VAL A 68 -28.91 -8.12 32.17
N ALA A 69 -28.32 -9.17 31.62
CA ALA A 69 -26.87 -9.28 31.48
C ALA A 69 -26.33 -8.47 30.29
N ASP A 70 -26.97 -8.54 29.10
CA ASP A 70 -26.60 -7.75 27.93
C ASP A 70 -27.43 -6.47 27.89
N GLN A 71 -26.77 -5.35 28.18
CA GLN A 71 -27.39 -4.04 28.31
C GLN A 71 -27.00 -3.06 27.19
N ASP A 72 -26.09 -3.45 26.26
CA ASP A 72 -25.49 -2.50 25.31
C ASP A 72 -26.56 -1.84 24.41
N ALA A 73 -27.37 -2.62 23.73
CA ALA A 73 -28.36 -2.09 22.79
C ALA A 73 -29.42 -1.18 23.47
N PRO A 74 -30.04 -1.55 24.60
CA PRO A 74 -30.96 -0.66 25.30
C PRO A 74 -30.32 0.65 25.82
N LEU A 75 -29.05 0.61 26.23
CA LEU A 75 -28.33 1.79 26.69
C LEU A 75 -27.97 2.73 25.54
N ARG A 76 -27.58 2.21 24.37
CA ARG A 76 -27.39 3.02 23.15
C ARG A 76 -28.70 3.68 22.71
N ASP A 77 -29.83 2.97 22.79
CA ASP A 77 -31.15 3.52 22.46
C ASP A 77 -31.54 4.64 23.43
N ALA A 78 -31.31 4.47 24.75
CA ALA A 78 -31.52 5.52 25.74
C ALA A 78 -30.63 6.74 25.53
N ALA A 79 -29.38 6.53 25.12
CA ALA A 79 -28.43 7.58 24.77
C ALA A 79 -28.77 8.27 23.45
N LYS A 80 -29.54 7.63 22.54
CA LYS A 80 -29.78 8.06 21.15
C LYS A 80 -28.49 8.27 20.36
N GLN A 81 -27.50 7.49 20.70
CA GLN A 81 -26.15 7.50 20.12
C GLN A 81 -25.64 6.06 20.03
N ASP A 82 -24.64 5.83 19.19
CA ASP A 82 -23.95 4.54 19.09
C ASP A 82 -22.98 4.30 20.28
N PHE A 83 -23.04 5.13 21.30
CA PHE A 83 -22.26 5.04 22.55
C PHE A 83 -23.03 5.64 23.71
N TYR A 84 -22.60 5.30 24.93
CA TYR A 84 -23.22 5.80 26.19
C TYR A 84 -22.17 5.93 27.30
N ASN A 85 -22.56 6.52 28.45
CA ASN A 85 -21.78 6.50 29.68
C ASN A 85 -22.70 6.24 30.89
N THR A 86 -22.36 5.22 31.68
CA THR A 86 -23.13 4.77 32.87
C THR A 86 -22.46 5.14 34.18
N SER A 87 -21.39 5.94 34.20
CA SER A 87 -20.67 6.30 35.43
C SER A 87 -21.41 7.26 36.34
N GLY A 88 -22.39 7.98 35.79
CA GLY A 88 -23.06 9.08 36.51
C GLY A 88 -22.21 10.35 36.64
N PHE A 89 -21.00 10.39 36.05
CA PHE A 89 -20.13 11.56 35.99
C PHE A 89 -20.14 12.19 34.60
N SER A 90 -20.03 13.53 34.56
CA SER A 90 -19.64 14.31 33.40
C SER A 90 -18.30 15.01 33.66
N LEU A 91 -17.66 15.55 32.63
CA LEU A 91 -16.47 16.39 32.82
C LEU A 91 -16.77 17.63 33.66
N GLN A 92 -18.00 18.16 33.59
CA GLN A 92 -18.45 19.29 34.41
C GLN A 92 -18.49 18.93 35.90
N ASP A 93 -18.93 17.72 36.27
CA ASP A 93 -18.94 17.25 37.66
C ASP A 93 -17.52 17.07 38.19
N LEU A 94 -16.63 16.56 37.34
CA LEU A 94 -15.22 16.34 37.67
C LEU A 94 -14.43 17.64 37.87
N ARG A 95 -14.83 18.74 37.21
CA ARG A 95 -14.22 20.07 37.36
C ARG A 95 -14.22 20.57 38.80
N HIS A 96 -15.23 20.22 39.59
CA HIS A 96 -15.41 20.70 40.96
C HIS A 96 -14.65 19.88 42.00
N VAL A 97 -13.92 18.84 41.63
CA VAL A 97 -13.17 17.97 42.54
C VAL A 97 -11.78 18.54 42.79
N SER A 98 -11.56 19.14 43.96
CA SER A 98 -10.29 19.80 44.30
C SER A 98 -9.15 18.86 44.75
N ASN A 99 -9.49 17.63 45.19
CA ASN A 99 -8.48 16.65 45.60
C ASN A 99 -8.02 15.82 44.43
N SER A 100 -6.74 15.90 44.06
CA SER A 100 -6.16 15.26 42.89
C SER A 100 -6.33 13.73 42.89
N THR A 101 -6.21 13.07 44.05
CA THR A 101 -6.38 11.61 44.16
C THR A 101 -7.84 11.22 43.92
N ARG A 102 -8.77 11.95 44.50
CA ARG A 102 -10.22 11.74 44.32
C ARG A 102 -10.63 12.07 42.87
N LEU A 103 -10.09 13.15 42.32
CA LEU A 103 -10.31 13.51 40.91
C LEU A 103 -9.90 12.38 39.99
N ARG A 104 -8.72 11.81 40.20
CA ARG A 104 -8.24 10.65 39.41
C ARG A 104 -9.19 9.46 39.53
N GLN A 105 -9.59 9.08 40.74
CA GLN A 105 -10.53 7.96 40.98
C GLN A 105 -11.87 8.16 40.28
N ASN A 106 -12.44 9.37 40.37
CA ASN A 106 -13.70 9.70 39.71
C ASN A 106 -13.52 9.72 38.17
N PHE A 107 -12.37 10.19 37.68
CA PHE A 107 -12.06 10.19 36.24
C PHE A 107 -11.87 8.78 35.70
N GLU A 108 -11.22 7.89 36.46
CA GLU A 108 -11.11 6.47 36.09
C GLU A 108 -12.52 5.83 36.04
N ALA A 109 -13.38 6.08 37.02
CA ALA A 109 -14.77 5.62 37.00
C ALA A 109 -15.58 6.21 35.83
N TYR A 110 -15.33 7.48 35.47
CA TYR A 110 -15.92 8.11 34.28
C TYR A 110 -15.52 7.39 33.00
N LEU A 111 -14.23 7.03 32.85
CA LEU A 111 -13.76 6.26 31.70
C LEU A 111 -14.36 4.84 31.66
N ASP A 112 -14.48 4.18 32.82
CA ASP A 112 -15.06 2.83 32.93
C ASP A 112 -16.57 2.79 32.62
N GLY A 113 -17.25 3.92 32.73
CA GLY A 113 -18.67 4.04 32.42
C GLY A 113 -19.01 4.08 30.93
N PHE A 114 -18.05 4.32 30.07
CA PHE A 114 -18.30 4.36 28.64
C PHE A 114 -18.64 2.97 28.06
N SER A 115 -19.38 2.98 26.97
CA SER A 115 -19.68 1.78 26.17
C SER A 115 -18.41 1.08 25.65
N PRO A 116 -18.47 -0.24 25.38
CA PRO A 116 -17.29 -1.02 25.00
C PRO A 116 -16.50 -0.45 23.81
N ASN A 117 -17.18 0.07 22.79
CA ASN A 117 -16.52 0.68 21.61
C ASN A 117 -15.72 1.95 21.95
N VAL A 118 -16.16 2.74 22.93
CA VAL A 118 -15.41 3.92 23.41
C VAL A 118 -14.28 3.50 24.35
N GLN A 119 -14.50 2.51 25.20
CA GLN A 119 -13.43 1.96 26.05
C GLN A 119 -12.29 1.40 25.20
N GLU A 120 -12.60 0.70 24.13
CA GLU A 120 -11.61 0.20 23.18
C GLU A 120 -10.74 1.33 22.58
N ILE A 121 -11.35 2.48 22.25
CA ILE A 121 -10.60 3.67 21.80
C ILE A 121 -9.66 4.18 22.90
N ILE A 122 -10.16 4.32 24.13
CA ILE A 122 -9.39 4.82 25.28
C ILE A 122 -8.20 3.90 25.58
N ASP A 123 -8.41 2.59 25.51
CA ASP A 123 -7.39 1.58 25.79
C ASP A 123 -6.31 1.55 24.67
N ASN A 124 -6.70 1.63 23.40
CA ASN A 124 -5.77 1.69 22.28
C ASN A 124 -4.97 3.00 22.18
N PHE A 125 -5.50 4.12 22.73
CA PHE A 125 -4.73 5.34 22.96
C PHE A 125 -3.76 5.22 24.15
N GLU A 126 -3.84 4.14 24.93
CA GLU A 126 -3.11 3.98 26.20
C GLU A 126 -3.31 5.17 27.17
N PHE A 127 -4.47 5.83 27.08
CA PHE A 127 -4.71 7.08 27.81
C PHE A 127 -4.69 6.88 29.32
N ARG A 128 -5.15 5.72 29.81
CA ARG A 128 -5.09 5.39 31.25
C ARG A 128 -3.66 5.42 31.80
N ASN A 129 -2.67 5.10 30.98
CA ASN A 129 -1.25 5.13 31.35
C ASN A 129 -0.74 6.55 31.61
N GLN A 130 -1.43 7.58 31.10
CA GLN A 130 -1.07 8.98 31.31
C GLN A 130 -1.60 9.55 32.64
N LEU A 131 -2.67 8.99 33.21
CA LEU A 131 -3.35 9.52 34.39
C LEU A 131 -2.45 9.65 35.64
N PRO A 132 -1.57 8.68 35.97
CA PRO A 132 -0.66 8.85 37.11
C PRO A 132 0.26 10.05 36.98
N ARG A 133 0.77 10.30 35.78
CA ARG A 133 1.68 11.42 35.49
C ARG A 133 0.95 12.76 35.56
N LEU A 134 -0.24 12.84 34.94
CA LEU A 134 -1.08 14.03 34.96
C LEU A 134 -1.54 14.38 36.39
N THR A 135 -1.93 13.38 37.20
CA THR A 135 -2.33 13.56 38.58
C THR A 135 -1.20 14.08 39.46
N LYS A 136 -0.01 13.50 39.33
CA LYS A 136 1.17 13.91 40.11
C LYS A 136 1.57 15.37 39.88
N ALA A 137 1.28 15.88 38.69
CA ALA A 137 1.59 17.26 38.31
C ALA A 137 0.42 18.22 38.40
N ASP A 138 -0.73 17.81 39.01
CA ASP A 138 -1.99 18.55 39.04
C ASP A 138 -2.53 18.99 37.68
N ALA A 139 -2.06 18.35 36.60
CA ALA A 139 -2.38 18.70 35.22
C ALA A 139 -3.76 18.19 34.79
N LEU A 140 -4.29 17.12 35.40
CA LEU A 140 -5.59 16.54 35.01
C LEU A 140 -6.72 17.55 35.25
N GLY A 141 -6.75 18.22 36.42
CA GLY A 141 -7.73 19.27 36.71
C GLY A 141 -7.61 20.47 35.78
N ALA A 142 -6.39 20.90 35.50
CA ALA A 142 -6.12 21.98 34.54
C ALA A 142 -6.59 21.66 33.11
N LEU A 143 -6.39 20.41 32.64
CA LEU A 143 -6.93 19.94 31.37
C LEU A 143 -8.45 20.01 31.33
N ILE A 144 -9.13 19.44 32.34
CA ILE A 144 -10.60 19.48 32.43
C ILE A 144 -11.08 20.93 32.37
N GLU A 145 -10.49 21.83 33.15
CA GLU A 145 -10.90 23.25 33.20
C GLU A 145 -10.74 23.93 31.84
N LYS A 146 -9.59 23.72 31.16
CA LYS A 146 -9.27 24.32 29.85
C LYS A 146 -10.18 23.77 28.74
N PHE A 147 -10.47 22.46 28.74
CA PHE A 147 -11.38 21.85 27.76
C PHE A 147 -12.87 22.22 28.00
N LEU A 148 -13.22 22.67 29.18
CA LEU A 148 -14.55 23.20 29.52
C LEU A 148 -14.65 24.72 29.38
N ALA A 149 -13.62 25.40 28.89
CA ALA A 149 -13.64 26.83 28.66
C ALA A 149 -14.73 27.21 27.63
N PRO A 150 -15.47 28.32 27.87
CA PRO A 150 -16.61 28.70 27.01
C PRO A 150 -16.27 28.98 25.55
N ASP A 151 -15.01 29.32 25.23
CA ASP A 151 -14.50 29.59 23.89
C ASP A 151 -14.16 28.31 23.13
N LEU A 152 -14.10 27.15 23.82
CA LEU A 152 -13.91 25.82 23.24
C LEU A 152 -15.24 25.03 23.29
N ASP A 153 -16.18 25.42 22.45
CA ASP A 153 -17.46 24.73 22.35
C ASP A 153 -17.41 23.60 21.33
N LEU A 154 -17.21 22.37 21.83
CA LEU A 154 -17.24 21.13 21.03
C LEU A 154 -18.60 20.43 21.11
N SER A 155 -19.65 21.10 21.55
CA SER A 155 -21.02 20.56 21.57
C SER A 155 -21.63 20.46 20.16
N PRO A 156 -22.69 19.65 19.95
CA PRO A 156 -23.40 19.59 18.66
C PRO A 156 -23.98 20.94 18.22
N THR A 157 -24.23 21.87 19.16
CA THR A 157 -24.73 23.22 18.86
C THR A 157 -23.61 24.17 18.45
N GLY A 158 -22.41 24.02 19.00
CA GLY A 158 -21.23 24.81 18.65
C GLY A 158 -20.54 24.32 17.39
N MET A 159 -20.59 23.02 17.12
CA MET A 159 -19.92 22.37 15.98
C MET A 159 -20.68 21.11 15.56
N ASP A 160 -21.01 21.00 14.29
CA ASP A 160 -21.61 19.79 13.74
C ASP A 160 -20.58 18.62 13.63
N ASN A 161 -21.07 17.44 13.31
CA ASN A 161 -20.23 16.25 13.22
C ASN A 161 -19.14 16.36 12.15
N HIS A 162 -19.45 16.93 10.99
CA HIS A 162 -18.49 17.15 9.90
C HIS A 162 -17.38 18.14 10.34
N GLY A 163 -17.76 19.24 10.98
CA GLY A 163 -16.81 20.21 11.53
C GLY A 163 -15.90 19.58 12.59
N MET A 164 -16.46 18.72 13.46
CA MET A 164 -15.69 18.02 14.48
C MET A 164 -14.68 17.05 13.86
N GLY A 165 -15.07 16.28 12.84
CA GLY A 165 -14.15 15.44 12.08
C GLY A 165 -13.02 16.26 11.45
N THR A 166 -13.34 17.43 10.84
CA THR A 166 -12.32 18.32 10.26
C THR A 166 -11.33 18.83 11.32
N VAL A 167 -11.82 19.22 12.50
CA VAL A 167 -10.96 19.66 13.63
C VAL A 167 -10.08 18.51 14.11
N PHE A 168 -10.64 17.32 14.27
CA PHE A 168 -9.89 16.17 14.76
C PHE A 168 -8.79 15.74 13.76
N GLU A 169 -9.11 15.65 12.49
CA GLU A 169 -8.13 15.36 11.44
C GLU A 169 -7.00 16.40 11.40
N GLU A 170 -7.33 17.69 11.56
CA GLU A 170 -6.31 18.75 11.56
C GLU A 170 -5.41 18.68 12.80
N LEU A 171 -5.95 18.29 13.97
CA LEU A 171 -5.15 18.01 15.16
C LEU A 171 -4.21 16.83 14.96
N VAL A 172 -4.71 15.72 14.42
CA VAL A 172 -3.91 14.54 14.10
C VAL A 172 -2.78 14.92 13.12
N ARG A 173 -3.09 15.68 12.07
CA ARG A 173 -2.11 16.17 11.10
C ARG A 173 -1.00 16.98 11.77
N ARG A 174 -1.36 17.95 12.63
CA ARG A 174 -0.38 18.80 13.34
C ARG A 174 0.51 18.01 14.29
N PHE A 175 -0.06 17.09 15.06
CA PHE A 175 0.74 16.24 15.94
C PHE A 175 1.68 15.34 15.16
N ASN A 176 1.28 14.88 13.99
CA ASN A 176 2.12 14.08 13.11
C ASN A 176 3.27 14.91 12.50
N GLU A 177 3.04 16.19 12.15
CA GLU A 177 4.09 17.09 11.68
C GLU A 177 5.16 17.38 12.74
N GLU A 178 4.80 17.45 14.02
CA GLU A 178 5.74 17.63 15.13
C GLU A 178 6.56 16.35 15.41
N ASN A 179 6.07 15.19 14.99
CA ASN A 179 6.66 13.86 15.25
C ASN A 179 7.39 13.29 14.02
N ASN A 180 8.20 14.07 13.35
CA ASN A 180 8.86 13.96 12.05
C ASN A 180 9.27 12.55 11.54
N GLU A 181 9.39 11.51 12.34
CA GLU A 181 9.94 10.20 11.95
C GLU A 181 8.90 9.08 11.80
N GLU A 182 7.78 9.11 12.54
CA GLU A 182 6.79 8.02 12.53
C GLU A 182 5.49 8.37 11.79
N ALA A 183 5.18 9.65 11.68
CA ALA A 183 3.89 10.14 11.18
C ALA A 183 3.64 9.84 9.70
N GLY A 184 4.68 9.79 8.89
CA GLY A 184 4.56 9.57 7.45
C GLY A 184 4.14 8.15 7.06
N GLU A 185 4.35 7.15 7.93
CA GLU A 185 4.03 5.75 7.64
C GLU A 185 2.52 5.46 7.66
N HIS A 186 1.75 6.27 8.37
CA HIS A 186 0.32 6.02 8.62
C HIS A 186 -0.61 7.06 7.97
N TRP A 187 -0.06 7.98 7.19
CA TRP A 187 -0.83 9.08 6.60
C TRP A 187 -0.64 9.17 5.09
N THR A 188 -1.72 9.01 4.35
CA THR A 188 -1.73 9.24 2.90
C THR A 188 -2.17 10.67 2.59
N PRO A 189 -1.38 11.44 1.81
CA PRO A 189 -1.75 12.81 1.45
C PRO A 189 -3.11 12.88 0.77
N ARG A 190 -3.92 13.87 1.16
CA ARG A 190 -5.30 14.01 0.63
C ARG A 190 -5.36 14.21 -0.88
N ASP A 191 -4.38 14.86 -1.49
CA ASP A 191 -4.28 15.01 -2.94
C ASP A 191 -4.07 13.66 -3.63
N ALA A 192 -3.25 12.76 -3.06
CA ALA A 192 -3.11 11.40 -3.54
C ALA A 192 -4.42 10.61 -3.42
N VAL A 193 -5.09 10.69 -2.25
CA VAL A 193 -6.36 10.01 -2.03
C VAL A 193 -7.43 10.50 -3.01
N ARG A 194 -7.55 11.82 -3.21
CA ARG A 194 -8.49 12.41 -4.18
C ARG A 194 -8.23 11.93 -5.61
N LEU A 195 -6.97 11.87 -6.02
CA LEU A 195 -6.63 11.33 -7.34
C LEU A 195 -7.05 9.87 -7.47
N MET A 196 -6.76 9.04 -6.46
CA MET A 196 -7.13 7.63 -6.44
C MET A 196 -8.65 7.42 -6.50
N THR A 197 -9.40 8.17 -5.70
CA THR A 197 -10.88 8.08 -5.67
C THR A 197 -11.49 8.54 -6.99
N ARG A 198 -10.95 9.58 -7.62
CA ARG A 198 -11.37 10.03 -8.94
C ARG A 198 -11.11 8.96 -10.01
N LEU A 199 -9.92 8.37 -10.05
CA LEU A 199 -9.58 7.25 -10.96
C LEU A 199 -10.48 6.02 -10.74
N MET A 200 -10.93 5.81 -9.51
CA MET A 200 -11.81 4.70 -9.18
C MET A 200 -13.26 4.93 -9.64
N PHE A 201 -13.82 6.11 -9.41
CA PHE A 201 -15.25 6.35 -9.54
C PHE A 201 -15.66 7.11 -10.80
N GLU A 202 -14.93 8.17 -11.20
CA GLU A 202 -15.34 9.01 -12.32
C GLU A 202 -15.50 8.25 -13.64
N PRO A 203 -14.60 7.31 -14.01
CA PRO A 203 -14.73 6.56 -15.26
C PRO A 203 -15.98 5.68 -15.34
N ILE A 204 -16.56 5.32 -14.20
CA ILE A 204 -17.72 4.43 -14.10
C ILE A 204 -18.95 5.09 -13.48
N ALA A 205 -18.91 6.42 -13.24
CA ALA A 205 -19.95 7.13 -12.50
C ALA A 205 -21.37 6.88 -13.06
N ASP A 206 -21.50 6.84 -14.39
CA ASP A 206 -22.77 6.57 -15.07
C ASP A 206 -23.23 5.11 -14.91
N ALA A 207 -22.30 4.18 -14.76
CA ALA A 207 -22.58 2.75 -14.61
C ALA A 207 -22.93 2.33 -13.17
N ILE A 208 -22.63 3.17 -12.16
CA ILE A 208 -22.95 2.87 -10.76
C ILE A 208 -24.46 3.00 -10.54
N PRO A 209 -25.23 1.92 -10.25
CA PRO A 209 -26.66 2.01 -9.95
C PRO A 209 -26.93 2.51 -8.53
N SER A 210 -28.18 2.90 -8.24
CA SER A 210 -28.61 3.11 -6.85
C SER A 210 -28.50 1.82 -6.07
N GLY A 211 -27.96 1.87 -4.86
CA GLY A 211 -27.72 0.68 -4.04
C GLY A 211 -26.83 0.92 -2.85
N THR A 212 -26.44 -0.16 -2.20
CA THR A 212 -25.51 -0.15 -1.06
C THR A 212 -24.18 -0.75 -1.49
N TYR A 213 -23.10 -0.03 -1.22
CA TYR A 213 -21.75 -0.40 -1.59
C TYR A 213 -20.86 -0.61 -0.38
N ARG A 214 -19.97 -1.59 -0.46
CA ARG A 214 -18.98 -1.91 0.56
C ARG A 214 -17.61 -1.40 0.11
N LEU A 215 -17.00 -0.54 0.94
CA LEU A 215 -15.65 -0.01 0.73
C LEU A 215 -14.70 -0.67 1.72
N TYR A 216 -13.49 -1.02 1.27
CA TYR A 216 -12.52 -1.72 2.12
C TYR A 216 -11.09 -1.16 1.95
N ASP A 217 -10.39 -1.05 3.09
CA ASP A 217 -8.95 -0.79 3.16
C ASP A 217 -8.29 -1.75 4.16
N GLY A 218 -7.38 -2.59 3.67
CA GLY A 218 -6.66 -3.57 4.49
C GLY A 218 -5.41 -3.02 5.19
N ALA A 219 -5.06 -1.76 4.96
CA ALA A 219 -3.99 -1.02 5.64
C ALA A 219 -4.48 0.42 5.86
N MET A 220 -5.62 0.53 6.57
CA MET A 220 -6.44 1.73 6.53
C MET A 220 -5.81 2.96 7.19
N GLY A 221 -4.77 2.78 8.00
CA GLY A 221 -4.20 3.88 8.75
C GLY A 221 -5.25 4.57 9.61
N THR A 222 -5.37 5.88 9.49
CA THR A 222 -6.39 6.68 10.19
C THR A 222 -7.77 6.68 9.52
N GLY A 223 -8.00 5.85 8.51
CA GLY A 223 -9.29 5.74 7.81
C GLY A 223 -9.59 6.84 6.78
N GLY A 224 -8.67 7.80 6.60
CA GLY A 224 -8.90 8.96 5.72
C GLY A 224 -9.16 8.59 4.25
N MET A 225 -8.62 7.47 3.74
CA MET A 225 -8.89 7.00 2.39
C MET A 225 -10.34 6.54 2.23
N LEU A 226 -10.86 5.80 3.19
CA LEU A 226 -12.25 5.31 3.18
C LEU A 226 -13.25 6.47 3.24
N THR A 227 -13.01 7.46 4.11
CA THR A 227 -13.88 8.64 4.25
C THR A 227 -13.92 9.46 2.96
N VAL A 228 -12.76 9.75 2.35
CA VAL A 228 -12.71 10.52 1.08
C VAL A 228 -13.34 9.73 -0.06
N ALA A 229 -13.20 8.39 -0.07
CA ALA A 229 -13.84 7.56 -1.08
C ALA A 229 -15.37 7.59 -0.96
N GLU A 230 -15.90 7.51 0.25
CA GLU A 230 -17.33 7.64 0.54
C GLU A 230 -17.86 9.00 0.10
N GLU A 231 -17.22 10.10 0.52
CA GLU A 231 -17.59 11.47 0.13
C GLU A 231 -17.61 11.65 -1.39
N THR A 232 -16.58 11.12 -2.08
CA THR A 232 -16.48 11.21 -3.55
C THR A 232 -17.60 10.42 -4.24
N LEU A 233 -17.86 9.19 -3.77
CA LEU A 233 -18.91 8.34 -4.34
C LEU A 233 -20.29 8.97 -4.15
N HIS A 234 -20.59 9.46 -2.95
CA HIS A 234 -21.87 10.15 -2.67
C HIS A 234 -22.03 11.40 -3.53
N HIS A 235 -21.01 12.24 -3.64
CA HIS A 235 -21.05 13.44 -4.47
C HIS A 235 -21.35 13.13 -5.94
N LEU A 236 -20.65 12.16 -6.54
CA LEU A 236 -20.86 11.79 -7.94
C LEU A 236 -22.24 11.19 -8.20
N THR A 237 -22.73 10.37 -7.28
CA THR A 237 -24.04 9.72 -7.43
C THR A 237 -25.19 10.67 -7.14
N GLU A 238 -25.04 11.65 -6.24
CA GLU A 238 -26.00 12.71 -5.98
C GLU A 238 -26.19 13.62 -7.21
N LEU A 239 -25.09 14.02 -7.87
CA LEU A 239 -25.12 14.77 -9.12
C LEU A 239 -25.90 14.05 -10.23
N SER A 240 -25.86 12.71 -10.23
CA SER A 240 -26.58 11.86 -11.16
C SER A 240 -27.99 11.49 -10.69
N GLY A 241 -28.47 12.03 -9.55
CA GLY A 241 -29.78 11.75 -8.96
C GLY A 241 -29.96 10.32 -8.43
N LYS A 242 -28.87 9.61 -8.19
CA LYS A 242 -28.85 8.22 -7.68
C LYS A 242 -28.84 8.21 -6.17
N LYS A 243 -29.46 7.18 -5.56
CA LYS A 243 -29.46 6.97 -4.11
C LYS A 243 -28.44 5.88 -3.78
N VAL A 244 -27.33 6.27 -3.20
CA VAL A 244 -26.26 5.37 -2.78
C VAL A 244 -26.09 5.44 -1.27
N SER A 245 -25.91 4.29 -0.64
CA SER A 245 -25.44 4.14 0.74
C SER A 245 -24.16 3.33 0.75
N THR A 246 -23.34 3.54 1.77
CA THR A 246 -22.02 2.94 1.89
C THR A 246 -21.86 2.23 3.22
N HIS A 247 -21.03 1.20 3.24
CA HIS A 247 -20.50 0.61 4.46
C HIS A 247 -18.99 0.57 4.35
N LEU A 248 -18.32 1.22 5.28
CA LEU A 248 -16.86 1.28 5.37
C LEU A 248 -16.34 0.09 6.18
N TYR A 249 -15.32 -0.56 5.68
CA TYR A 249 -14.61 -1.66 6.33
C TYR A 249 -13.11 -1.38 6.29
N GLY A 250 -12.44 -1.63 7.41
CA GLY A 250 -11.01 -1.39 7.46
C GLY A 250 -10.30 -2.26 8.49
N GLN A 251 -9.01 -2.50 8.25
CA GLN A 251 -8.16 -3.22 9.19
C GLN A 251 -6.83 -2.49 9.36
N GLU A 252 -6.40 -2.32 10.63
CA GLU A 252 -5.17 -1.61 10.97
C GLU A 252 -4.44 -2.30 12.14
N ILE A 253 -3.17 -2.62 11.96
CA ILE A 253 -2.36 -3.32 12.98
C ILE A 253 -1.88 -2.39 14.09
N ASN A 254 -1.68 -1.09 13.80
CA ASN A 254 -1.23 -0.13 14.79
C ASN A 254 -2.39 0.32 15.68
N ALA A 255 -2.29 0.03 16.97
CA ALA A 255 -3.34 0.30 17.95
C ALA A 255 -3.75 1.79 18.02
N GLU A 256 -2.78 2.71 18.05
CA GLU A 256 -3.03 4.14 18.13
C GLU A 256 -3.70 4.66 16.86
N THR A 257 -3.19 4.26 15.70
CA THR A 257 -3.75 4.66 14.40
C THR A 257 -5.16 4.14 14.22
N TYR A 258 -5.43 2.90 14.64
CA TYR A 258 -6.77 2.32 14.71
C TYR A 258 -7.71 3.11 15.63
N ALA A 259 -7.24 3.48 16.83
CA ALA A 259 -8.03 4.29 17.77
C ALA A 259 -8.41 5.65 17.16
N ILE A 260 -7.50 6.28 16.42
CA ILE A 260 -7.74 7.52 15.69
C ILE A 260 -8.86 7.33 14.65
N ALA A 261 -8.77 6.28 13.82
CA ALA A 261 -9.76 5.99 12.79
C ALA A 261 -11.16 5.75 13.41
N LYS A 262 -11.23 4.95 14.46
CA LYS A 262 -12.48 4.64 15.15
C LYS A 262 -13.08 5.87 15.82
N ALA A 263 -12.24 6.68 16.44
CA ALA A 263 -12.67 7.94 17.06
C ALA A 263 -13.22 8.93 16.02
N ASP A 264 -12.56 9.06 14.86
CA ASP A 264 -13.01 9.95 13.77
C ASP A 264 -14.41 9.57 13.27
N LEU A 265 -14.67 8.28 13.05
CA LEU A 265 -15.99 7.79 12.63
C LEU A 265 -17.06 8.07 13.69
N ILE A 266 -16.76 7.80 14.98
CA ILE A 266 -17.71 8.10 16.08
C ILE A 266 -17.97 9.61 16.18
N LEU A 267 -16.94 10.44 16.04
CA LEU A 267 -17.07 11.90 16.10
C LEU A 267 -17.89 12.46 14.92
N LYS A 268 -17.84 11.82 13.76
CA LYS A 268 -18.66 12.12 12.59
C LYS A 268 -20.10 11.62 12.71
N GLY A 269 -20.42 10.86 13.76
CA GLY A 269 -21.75 10.29 14.01
C GLY A 269 -22.02 9.01 13.21
N ASP A 270 -20.98 8.35 12.74
CA ASP A 270 -21.05 7.07 12.02
C ASP A 270 -20.51 5.91 12.90
N GLY A 271 -21.15 5.72 14.03
CA GLY A 271 -20.77 4.66 14.97
C GLY A 271 -20.96 3.26 14.42
N LYS A 272 -21.88 3.08 13.44
CA LYS A 272 -22.06 1.79 12.76
C LYS A 272 -20.87 1.47 11.85
N ALA A 273 -20.32 2.46 11.15
CA ALA A 273 -19.09 2.27 10.40
C ALA A 273 -17.91 1.98 11.34
N ALA A 274 -17.88 2.62 12.52
CA ALA A 274 -16.87 2.35 13.53
C ALA A 274 -16.87 0.89 14.03
N ASP A 275 -18.00 0.18 13.98
CA ASP A 275 -18.10 -1.24 14.33
C ASP A 275 -17.56 -2.17 13.22
N ASN A 276 -17.42 -1.68 11.98
CA ASN A 276 -16.88 -2.42 10.85
C ASN A 276 -15.37 -2.23 10.65
N ILE A 277 -14.70 -1.44 11.46
CA ILE A 277 -13.25 -1.34 11.46
C ILE A 277 -12.67 -2.14 12.61
N VAL A 278 -11.59 -2.86 12.32
CA VAL A 278 -10.93 -3.79 13.25
C VAL A 278 -9.44 -3.46 13.32
N GLY A 279 -8.87 -3.47 14.51
CA GLY A 279 -7.45 -3.15 14.61
C GLY A 279 -6.80 -3.51 15.93
N GLY A 280 -5.51 -3.23 15.98
CA GLY A 280 -4.62 -3.56 17.07
C GLY A 280 -3.61 -4.66 16.70
N PRO A 281 -2.61 -4.95 17.57
CA PRO A 281 -1.48 -5.81 17.26
C PRO A 281 -1.82 -7.26 16.88
N GLU A 282 -3.02 -7.71 17.24
CA GLU A 282 -3.52 -9.06 16.93
C GLU A 282 -4.13 -9.15 15.53
N TYR A 283 -4.52 -8.01 14.95
CA TYR A 283 -5.30 -7.93 13.72
C TYR A 283 -4.44 -7.52 12.52
N SER A 284 -3.40 -8.32 12.22
CA SER A 284 -2.69 -8.14 10.96
C SER A 284 -3.51 -8.64 9.78
N THR A 285 -3.74 -7.79 8.80
CA THR A 285 -4.46 -8.11 7.55
C THR A 285 -3.90 -9.35 6.85
N LEU A 286 -2.60 -9.56 6.92
CA LEU A 286 -1.94 -10.66 6.22
C LEU A 286 -2.08 -11.99 6.96
N SER A 287 -1.93 -12.02 8.30
CA SER A 287 -1.93 -13.25 9.08
C SER A 287 -3.19 -13.48 9.93
N ASN A 288 -4.05 -12.47 10.09
CA ASN A 288 -5.31 -12.54 10.83
C ASN A 288 -6.38 -11.67 10.16
N ASP A 289 -6.88 -12.13 9.01
CA ASP A 289 -7.89 -11.42 8.22
C ASP A 289 -9.25 -11.40 8.93
N ALA A 290 -9.63 -10.23 9.46
CA ALA A 290 -10.91 -10.03 10.13
C ALA A 290 -12.12 -10.13 9.18
N PHE A 291 -11.90 -10.04 7.89
CA PHE A 291 -12.95 -10.04 6.85
C PHE A 291 -12.82 -11.22 5.90
N ALA A 292 -12.38 -12.38 6.41
CA ALA A 292 -12.27 -13.61 5.63
C ALA A 292 -13.60 -13.99 4.97
N GLY A 293 -13.56 -14.27 3.66
CA GLY A 293 -14.74 -14.63 2.87
C GLY A 293 -15.72 -13.47 2.60
N GLN A 294 -15.40 -12.24 2.98
CA GLN A 294 -16.17 -11.08 2.60
C GLN A 294 -15.67 -10.49 1.27
N GLU A 295 -16.61 -9.98 0.47
CA GLU A 295 -16.34 -9.32 -0.80
C GLU A 295 -16.75 -7.85 -0.74
N PHE A 296 -16.03 -7.00 -1.48
CA PHE A 296 -16.19 -5.55 -1.49
C PHE A 296 -16.32 -5.01 -2.91
N ASP A 297 -17.07 -3.92 -3.06
CA ASP A 297 -17.28 -3.25 -4.35
C ASP A 297 -16.06 -2.39 -4.73
N PHE A 298 -15.56 -1.63 -3.76
CA PHE A 298 -14.47 -0.69 -3.97
C PHE A 298 -13.40 -0.83 -2.88
N MET A 299 -12.16 -0.87 -3.29
CA MET A 299 -11.04 -1.04 -2.37
C MET A 299 -9.94 -0.03 -2.68
N LEU A 300 -9.51 0.71 -1.64
CA LEU A 300 -8.38 1.63 -1.71
C LEU A 300 -7.37 1.20 -0.66
N SER A 301 -6.09 1.29 -0.99
CA SER A 301 -5.06 1.04 0.02
C SER A 301 -3.75 1.74 -0.31
N ASN A 302 -3.05 2.17 0.73
CA ASN A 302 -1.65 2.54 0.69
C ASN A 302 -0.89 1.62 1.65
N PRO A 303 -0.61 0.36 1.24
CA PRO A 303 0.03 -0.61 2.11
C PRO A 303 1.48 -0.20 2.41
N PRO A 304 2.06 -0.68 3.53
CA PRO A 304 3.46 -0.43 3.82
C PRO A 304 4.36 -1.08 2.76
N TYR A 305 5.14 -0.28 2.05
CA TYR A 305 6.11 -0.76 1.06
C TYR A 305 7.54 -0.64 1.58
N GLY A 306 8.40 -1.61 1.20
CA GLY A 306 9.76 -1.73 1.73
C GLY A 306 9.82 -2.23 3.18
N LYS A 307 8.70 -2.66 3.73
CA LYS A 307 8.62 -3.23 5.10
C LYS A 307 8.51 -4.75 5.06
N SER A 308 9.22 -5.37 6.00
CA SER A 308 9.20 -6.82 6.16
C SER A 308 7.86 -7.30 6.72
N TRP A 309 7.29 -8.33 6.09
CA TRP A 309 6.13 -9.06 6.58
C TRP A 309 6.47 -10.45 7.12
N LYS A 310 7.76 -10.64 7.50
CA LYS A 310 8.26 -11.93 7.98
C LYS A 310 7.47 -12.48 9.18
N THR A 311 7.06 -11.61 10.10
CA THR A 311 6.25 -12.01 11.27
C THR A 311 4.94 -12.65 10.85
N ASP A 312 4.26 -12.07 9.85
CA ASP A 312 3.01 -12.62 9.32
C ASP A 312 3.26 -13.92 8.57
N GLN A 313 4.33 -13.97 7.77
CA GLN A 313 4.75 -15.17 7.08
C GLN A 313 5.03 -16.34 8.05
N ASP A 314 5.71 -16.05 9.18
CA ASP A 314 5.98 -17.04 10.22
C ASP A 314 4.69 -17.51 10.93
N ARG A 315 3.74 -16.59 11.18
CA ARG A 315 2.40 -16.93 11.72
C ARG A 315 1.59 -17.82 10.78
N LEU A 316 1.75 -17.66 9.48
CA LEU A 316 1.13 -18.49 8.45
C LEU A 316 1.84 -19.84 8.21
N GLY A 317 2.84 -20.18 9.03
CA GLY A 317 3.58 -21.45 8.97
C GLY A 317 4.92 -21.38 8.22
N GLY A 318 5.33 -20.17 7.78
CA GLY A 318 6.57 -19.94 7.02
C GLY A 318 6.38 -20.09 5.51
N ALA A 319 7.22 -19.42 4.73
CA ALA A 319 7.07 -19.18 3.28
C ALA A 319 6.72 -20.42 2.44
N LYS A 320 7.18 -21.61 2.82
CA LYS A 320 6.95 -22.87 2.09
C LYS A 320 5.70 -23.64 2.52
N GLN A 321 5.04 -23.21 3.59
CA GLN A 321 3.89 -23.90 4.18
C GLN A 321 2.62 -23.07 4.16
N ILE A 322 2.66 -21.87 3.58
CA ILE A 322 1.49 -21.02 3.41
C ILE A 322 0.53 -21.71 2.43
N ILE A 323 -0.70 -21.97 2.92
CA ILE A 323 -1.81 -22.55 2.18
C ILE A 323 -3.03 -21.62 2.14
N ASP A 324 -2.87 -20.39 2.61
CA ASP A 324 -3.95 -19.38 2.63
C ASP A 324 -4.46 -19.15 1.21
N PRO A 325 -5.77 -19.31 0.93
CA PRO A 325 -6.34 -19.19 -0.41
C PRO A 325 -6.23 -17.79 -1.02
N ARG A 326 -5.88 -16.79 -0.23
CA ARG A 326 -5.55 -15.44 -0.74
C ARG A 326 -4.17 -15.39 -1.42
N PHE A 327 -3.27 -16.30 -1.06
CA PHE A 327 -1.85 -16.30 -1.44
C PHE A 327 -1.39 -17.55 -2.17
N VAL A 328 -2.21 -18.60 -2.17
CA VAL A 328 -2.02 -19.79 -2.99
C VAL A 328 -3.31 -20.02 -3.76
N VAL A 329 -3.25 -19.80 -5.06
CA VAL A 329 -4.43 -19.75 -5.94
C VAL A 329 -4.33 -20.78 -7.04
N THR A 330 -5.42 -20.99 -7.78
CA THR A 330 -5.38 -21.76 -9.03
C THR A 330 -5.13 -20.82 -10.19
N HIS A 331 -4.09 -21.08 -10.99
CA HIS A 331 -3.76 -20.28 -12.16
C HIS A 331 -3.04 -21.12 -13.23
N ASP A 332 -3.45 -20.99 -14.49
CA ASP A 332 -2.84 -21.66 -15.66
C ASP A 332 -2.67 -23.20 -15.46
N GLY A 333 -3.68 -23.83 -14.83
CA GLY A 333 -3.67 -25.27 -14.55
C GLY A 333 -2.88 -25.70 -13.31
N ASP A 334 -2.18 -24.80 -12.65
CA ASP A 334 -1.52 -25.02 -11.36
C ASP A 334 -2.48 -24.68 -10.21
N SER A 335 -2.90 -25.68 -9.44
CA SER A 335 -3.79 -25.51 -8.28
C SER A 335 -3.08 -24.97 -7.03
N GLU A 336 -1.75 -24.96 -7.02
CA GLU A 336 -0.90 -24.47 -5.93
C GLU A 336 -0.03 -23.28 -6.35
N TYR A 337 -0.55 -22.47 -7.29
CA TYR A 337 0.18 -21.30 -7.79
C TYR A 337 0.42 -20.29 -6.68
N SER A 338 1.68 -20.15 -6.28
CA SER A 338 2.07 -19.34 -5.13
C SER A 338 2.28 -17.88 -5.50
N LEU A 339 1.57 -17.01 -4.78
CA LEU A 339 1.73 -15.55 -4.80
C LEU A 339 2.63 -15.05 -3.67
N VAL A 340 3.18 -15.94 -2.85
CA VAL A 340 3.97 -15.61 -1.65
C VAL A 340 5.24 -14.85 -2.04
N THR A 341 5.30 -13.58 -1.70
CA THR A 341 6.43 -12.69 -1.97
C THR A 341 7.59 -12.96 -1.01
N ARG A 342 8.77 -12.40 -1.32
CA ARG A 342 9.88 -12.37 -0.36
C ARG A 342 9.47 -11.67 0.93
N SER A 343 10.00 -12.10 2.06
CA SER A 343 9.63 -11.58 3.38
C SER A 343 10.04 -10.13 3.63
N SER A 344 10.96 -9.59 2.84
CA SER A 344 11.50 -8.23 3.04
C SER A 344 10.59 -7.11 2.55
N ASP A 345 9.57 -7.41 1.72
CA ASP A 345 8.63 -6.42 1.20
C ASP A 345 7.24 -7.05 0.99
N GLY A 346 6.26 -6.56 1.76
CA GLY A 346 4.88 -7.08 1.79
C GLY A 346 3.90 -6.38 0.85
N GLN A 347 4.30 -5.33 0.13
CA GLN A 347 3.34 -4.48 -0.60
C GLN A 347 2.46 -5.24 -1.60
N LEU A 348 3.01 -6.16 -2.38
CA LEU A 348 2.24 -6.91 -3.38
C LEU A 348 1.39 -8.02 -2.77
N ILE A 349 1.74 -8.56 -1.60
CA ILE A 349 0.89 -9.51 -0.90
C ILE A 349 -0.36 -8.82 -0.32
N PHE A 350 -0.27 -7.53 0.06
CA PHE A 350 -1.45 -6.71 0.35
C PHE A 350 -2.35 -6.55 -0.87
N LEU A 351 -1.78 -6.33 -2.06
CA LEU A 351 -2.56 -6.27 -3.30
C LEU A 351 -3.27 -7.60 -3.59
N ALA A 352 -2.58 -8.74 -3.38
CA ALA A 352 -3.20 -10.06 -3.52
C ALA A 352 -4.37 -10.25 -2.53
N ASN A 353 -4.24 -9.76 -1.28
CA ASN A 353 -5.36 -9.75 -0.33
C ASN A 353 -6.55 -8.93 -0.84
N LEU A 354 -6.34 -7.74 -1.40
CA LEU A 354 -7.43 -6.94 -1.97
C LEU A 354 -8.12 -7.67 -3.13
N ILE A 355 -7.34 -8.26 -4.04
CA ILE A 355 -7.88 -9.00 -5.20
C ILE A 355 -8.71 -10.21 -4.77
N SER A 356 -8.29 -10.92 -3.71
CA SER A 356 -9.04 -12.06 -3.17
C SER A 356 -10.44 -11.71 -2.66
N LYS A 357 -10.70 -10.42 -2.44
CA LYS A 357 -11.96 -9.87 -1.94
C LYS A 357 -12.82 -9.19 -3.01
N MET A 358 -12.46 -9.34 -4.29
CA MET A 358 -13.26 -8.82 -5.40
C MET A 358 -14.56 -9.61 -5.58
N LYS A 359 -15.69 -8.90 -5.75
CA LYS A 359 -16.98 -9.49 -6.14
C LYS A 359 -16.91 -10.10 -7.54
N GLN A 360 -17.27 -11.36 -7.67
CA GLN A 360 -17.18 -12.07 -8.95
C GLN A 360 -18.51 -12.08 -9.74
N GLU A 361 -19.65 -12.03 -9.05
CA GLU A 361 -20.96 -12.31 -9.65
C GLU A 361 -21.82 -11.07 -9.93
N THR A 362 -21.28 -9.84 -9.73
CA THR A 362 -22.00 -8.60 -10.01
C THR A 362 -21.63 -8.00 -11.36
N GLU A 363 -22.54 -7.29 -12.00
CA GLU A 363 -22.28 -6.60 -13.27
C GLU A 363 -21.18 -5.53 -13.14
N LEU A 364 -21.17 -4.80 -12.02
CA LEU A 364 -20.17 -3.79 -11.73
C LEU A 364 -18.81 -4.40 -11.36
N GLY A 365 -18.82 -5.62 -10.79
CA GLY A 365 -17.63 -6.26 -10.22
C GLY A 365 -17.05 -5.46 -9.08
N SER A 366 -15.73 -5.41 -9.02
CA SER A 366 -14.98 -4.60 -8.06
C SER A 366 -13.91 -3.76 -8.73
N ARG A 367 -13.57 -2.63 -8.10
CA ARG A 367 -12.44 -1.79 -8.50
C ARG A 367 -11.49 -1.58 -7.32
N ILE A 368 -10.20 -1.56 -7.63
CA ILE A 368 -9.12 -1.37 -6.65
C ILE A 368 -8.25 -0.20 -7.12
N ALA A 369 -7.88 0.68 -6.20
CA ALA A 369 -6.79 1.64 -6.38
C ALA A 369 -5.80 1.47 -5.24
N SER A 370 -4.56 1.07 -5.54
CA SER A 370 -3.53 0.81 -4.52
C SER A 370 -2.22 1.49 -4.87
N VAL A 371 -1.56 2.07 -3.86
CA VAL A 371 -0.26 2.75 -4.02
C VAL A 371 0.86 1.75 -3.76
N HIS A 372 1.86 1.77 -4.63
CA HIS A 372 3.05 0.93 -4.51
C HIS A 372 4.31 1.71 -4.89
N ASN A 373 5.46 1.32 -4.37
CA ASN A 373 6.73 1.86 -4.84
C ASN A 373 7.19 1.17 -6.13
N GLY A 374 8.26 1.69 -6.75
CA GLY A 374 8.77 1.19 -8.03
C GLY A 374 9.21 -0.28 -8.01
N SER A 375 9.57 -0.84 -6.86
CA SER A 375 9.96 -2.26 -6.77
C SER A 375 8.82 -3.21 -7.15
N SER A 376 7.56 -2.81 -6.97
CA SER A 376 6.38 -3.58 -7.37
C SER A 376 6.34 -3.91 -8.86
N LEU A 377 6.97 -3.09 -9.69
CA LEU A 377 6.93 -3.20 -11.14
C LEU A 377 7.85 -4.30 -11.69
N PHE A 378 9.01 -4.52 -11.06
CA PHE A 378 10.06 -5.36 -11.64
C PHE A 378 10.72 -6.35 -10.68
N THR A 379 10.53 -6.21 -9.35
CA THR A 379 11.16 -7.11 -8.40
C THR A 379 10.57 -8.52 -8.49
N GLY A 380 11.39 -9.51 -8.16
CA GLY A 380 11.02 -10.93 -8.22
C GLY A 380 11.30 -11.52 -9.60
N ASP A 381 12.01 -12.64 -9.62
CA ASP A 381 12.34 -13.40 -10.82
C ASP A 381 11.15 -14.25 -11.31
N ALA A 382 11.19 -14.73 -12.53
CA ALA A 382 10.19 -15.63 -13.09
C ALA A 382 9.90 -16.83 -12.15
N GLY A 383 8.63 -17.03 -11.83
CA GLY A 383 8.18 -18.05 -10.88
C GLY A 383 8.38 -17.71 -9.40
N GLN A 384 8.73 -16.46 -9.06
CA GLN A 384 8.72 -15.94 -7.69
C GLN A 384 7.45 -15.13 -7.44
N GLY A 385 7.06 -14.98 -6.17
CA GLY A 385 5.77 -14.42 -5.76
C GLY A 385 5.43 -13.07 -6.38
N GLU A 386 6.36 -12.12 -6.41
CA GLU A 386 6.12 -10.79 -7.00
C GLU A 386 5.84 -10.87 -8.51
N SER A 387 6.64 -11.65 -9.24
CA SER A 387 6.43 -11.90 -10.67
C SER A 387 5.15 -12.70 -10.92
N ASN A 388 4.84 -13.66 -10.03
CA ASN A 388 3.61 -14.44 -10.10
C ASN A 388 2.35 -13.60 -9.87
N ILE A 389 2.40 -12.62 -8.95
CA ILE A 389 1.29 -11.68 -8.73
C ILE A 389 1.05 -10.84 -9.99
N ARG A 390 2.11 -10.27 -10.59
CA ARG A 390 1.97 -9.52 -11.85
C ARG A 390 1.40 -10.39 -12.97
N ARG A 391 1.90 -11.62 -13.14
CA ARG A 391 1.40 -12.59 -14.10
C ARG A 391 -0.08 -12.85 -13.87
N TRP A 392 -0.47 -13.18 -12.64
CA TRP A 392 -1.83 -13.50 -12.25
C TRP A 392 -2.81 -12.34 -12.53
N ILE A 393 -2.41 -11.11 -12.20
CA ILE A 393 -3.22 -9.91 -12.43
C ILE A 393 -3.40 -9.62 -13.93
N ILE A 394 -2.34 -9.73 -14.70
CA ILE A 394 -2.35 -9.36 -16.13
C ILE A 394 -3.03 -10.45 -16.96
N GLU A 395 -2.74 -11.74 -16.71
CA GLU A 395 -3.36 -12.84 -17.45
C GLU A 395 -4.85 -13.04 -17.14
N ASN A 396 -5.32 -12.62 -15.94
CA ASN A 396 -6.75 -12.54 -15.63
C ASN A 396 -7.41 -11.24 -16.11
N ASP A 397 -6.66 -10.38 -16.76
CA ASP A 397 -7.15 -9.11 -17.33
C ASP A 397 -7.75 -8.15 -16.30
N TRP A 398 -7.15 -8.05 -15.11
CA TRP A 398 -7.64 -7.15 -14.05
C TRP A 398 -6.93 -5.79 -14.00
N LEU A 399 -5.69 -5.69 -14.48
CA LEU A 399 -4.93 -4.45 -14.46
C LEU A 399 -5.41 -3.49 -15.55
N GLU A 400 -6.05 -2.38 -15.17
CA GLU A 400 -6.47 -1.33 -16.11
C GLU A 400 -5.35 -0.34 -16.41
N ALA A 401 -4.71 0.19 -15.36
CA ALA A 401 -3.66 1.18 -15.53
C ALA A 401 -2.67 1.20 -14.36
N ILE A 402 -1.48 1.75 -14.64
CA ILE A 402 -0.51 2.17 -13.63
C ILE A 402 -0.18 3.64 -13.89
N VAL A 403 -0.35 4.48 -12.86
CA VAL A 403 -0.05 5.90 -12.90
C VAL A 403 1.19 6.20 -12.06
N ALA A 404 2.26 6.65 -12.70
CA ALA A 404 3.45 7.13 -12.01
C ALA A 404 3.17 8.50 -11.39
N LEU A 405 3.39 8.64 -10.08
CA LEU A 405 3.14 9.86 -9.33
C LEU A 405 4.39 10.75 -9.26
N PRO A 406 4.23 12.07 -9.03
CA PRO A 406 5.34 12.97 -8.80
C PRO A 406 6.21 12.52 -7.62
N LEU A 407 7.52 12.70 -7.73
CA LEU A 407 8.44 12.52 -6.61
C LEU A 407 8.09 13.48 -5.47
N LYS A 408 8.39 13.08 -4.25
CA LYS A 408 8.11 13.89 -3.05
C LYS A 408 6.62 14.24 -2.86
N MET A 409 5.73 13.39 -3.33
CA MET A 409 4.29 13.56 -3.11
C MET A 409 3.85 13.06 -1.73
N PHE A 410 4.58 12.13 -1.12
CA PHE A 410 4.27 11.53 0.19
C PHE A 410 5.12 12.14 1.31
N TYR A 411 4.61 12.08 2.56
CA TYR A 411 5.24 12.73 3.72
C TYR A 411 6.52 12.03 4.19
N ASN A 412 6.61 10.71 4.01
CA ASN A 412 7.68 9.87 4.56
C ASN A 412 8.69 9.38 3.53
N THR A 413 8.49 9.71 2.25
CA THR A 413 9.36 9.19 1.20
C THR A 413 9.46 10.11 -0.01
N GLY A 414 10.69 10.24 -0.52
CA GLY A 414 10.96 10.89 -1.81
C GLY A 414 11.05 9.93 -2.99
N ILE A 415 10.82 8.60 -2.76
CA ILE A 415 10.93 7.60 -3.83
C ILE A 415 9.75 7.65 -4.81
N ALA A 416 9.95 7.08 -6.00
CA ALA A 416 8.90 6.96 -7.00
C ALA A 416 7.78 6.03 -6.50
N THR A 417 6.55 6.50 -6.61
CA THR A 417 5.34 5.77 -6.25
C THR A 417 4.38 5.70 -7.42
N TYR A 418 3.54 4.67 -7.42
CA TYR A 418 2.65 4.35 -8.52
C TYR A 418 1.28 3.96 -7.99
N VAL A 419 0.21 4.48 -8.61
CA VAL A 419 -1.15 4.00 -8.36
C VAL A 419 -1.46 2.88 -9.33
N TRP A 420 -1.78 1.70 -8.81
CA TRP A 420 -2.29 0.57 -9.57
C TRP A 420 -3.81 0.62 -9.57
N VAL A 421 -4.41 0.65 -10.74
CA VAL A 421 -5.87 0.64 -10.91
C VAL A 421 -6.28 -0.70 -11.51
N LEU A 422 -7.11 -1.45 -10.76
CA LEU A 422 -7.59 -2.76 -11.18
C LEU A 422 -9.11 -2.79 -11.23
N SER A 423 -9.64 -3.61 -12.13
CA SER A 423 -11.06 -3.95 -12.22
C SER A 423 -11.23 -5.36 -12.79
N ASN A 424 -12.14 -6.14 -12.23
CA ASN A 424 -12.54 -7.41 -12.84
C ASN A 424 -13.73 -7.27 -13.82
N ARG A 425 -14.10 -6.02 -14.15
CA ARG A 425 -15.10 -5.66 -15.18
C ARG A 425 -14.60 -4.49 -16.01
N LYS A 426 -13.51 -4.73 -16.77
CA LYS A 426 -12.98 -3.75 -17.70
C LYS A 426 -13.99 -3.43 -18.81
N GLU A 427 -13.98 -2.18 -19.26
CA GLU A 427 -14.64 -1.78 -20.53
C GLU A 427 -14.11 -2.61 -21.70
N GLU A 428 -14.95 -2.89 -22.69
CA GLU A 428 -14.59 -3.72 -23.85
C GLU A 428 -13.30 -3.28 -24.55
N ARG A 429 -13.12 -1.95 -24.72
CA ARG A 429 -11.93 -1.36 -25.36
C ARG A 429 -10.64 -1.57 -24.55
N ARG A 430 -10.75 -1.81 -23.24
CA ARG A 430 -9.61 -2.02 -22.31
C ARG A 430 -9.24 -3.48 -22.12
N LYS A 431 -10.06 -4.42 -22.61
CA LYS A 431 -9.82 -5.85 -22.43
C LYS A 431 -8.51 -6.27 -23.09
N GLY A 432 -7.72 -7.08 -22.38
CA GLY A 432 -6.40 -7.55 -22.79
C GLY A 432 -5.29 -6.48 -22.79
N LYS A 433 -5.62 -5.24 -22.41
CA LYS A 433 -4.70 -4.11 -22.48
C LYS A 433 -4.43 -3.50 -21.11
N VAL A 434 -3.27 -2.86 -20.97
CA VAL A 434 -2.85 -2.11 -19.77
C VAL A 434 -2.36 -0.73 -20.20
N GLN A 435 -2.83 0.30 -19.51
CA GLN A 435 -2.40 1.68 -19.75
C GLN A 435 -1.31 2.06 -18.73
N LEU A 436 -0.23 2.65 -19.19
CA LEU A 436 0.77 3.30 -18.35
C LEU A 436 0.64 4.82 -18.52
N ILE A 437 0.58 5.55 -17.39
CA ILE A 437 0.45 7.01 -17.37
C ILE A 437 1.61 7.60 -16.56
N ASP A 438 2.40 8.47 -17.20
CA ASP A 438 3.46 9.23 -16.54
C ASP A 438 2.92 10.60 -16.10
N ALA A 439 2.53 10.69 -14.83
CA ALA A 439 2.09 11.94 -14.20
C ALA A 439 3.22 12.60 -13.36
N THR A 440 4.47 12.14 -13.48
CA THR A 440 5.59 12.64 -12.67
C THR A 440 5.84 14.14 -12.81
N GLY A 441 5.50 14.72 -13.97
CA GLY A 441 5.59 16.15 -14.25
C GLY A 441 4.33 16.97 -13.89
N TRP A 442 3.24 16.34 -13.43
CA TRP A 442 1.96 16.99 -13.17
C TRP A 442 1.78 17.26 -11.68
N SER A 443 2.42 18.29 -11.19
CA SER A 443 2.33 18.72 -9.80
C SER A 443 2.77 20.17 -9.61
N THR A 444 2.37 20.76 -8.50
CA THR A 444 2.74 22.10 -8.08
C THR A 444 3.65 22.03 -6.85
N PRO A 445 4.81 22.72 -6.83
CA PRO A 445 5.67 22.78 -5.65
C PRO A 445 4.97 23.43 -4.46
N LEU A 446 5.13 22.87 -3.27
CA LEU A 446 4.68 23.47 -2.02
C LEU A 446 5.59 24.64 -1.63
N ARG A 447 5.03 25.67 -0.99
CA ARG A 447 5.82 26.80 -0.44
C ARG A 447 6.78 26.39 0.67
N LYS A 448 6.44 25.33 1.41
CA LYS A 448 7.23 24.72 2.47
C LYS A 448 7.00 23.23 2.44
N ASN A 449 8.05 22.44 2.51
CA ASN A 449 7.94 20.99 2.58
C ASN A 449 7.26 20.56 3.88
N LEU A 450 6.49 19.50 3.80
CA LEU A 450 5.84 18.80 4.92
C LEU A 450 6.50 17.43 5.05
N GLY A 451 7.53 17.31 5.87
CA GLY A 451 8.43 16.15 5.84
C GLY A 451 9.11 16.05 4.46
N GLU A 452 9.06 14.88 3.83
CA GLU A 452 9.56 14.67 2.46
C GLU A 452 8.61 15.22 1.37
N LYS A 453 7.34 15.51 1.71
CA LYS A 453 6.37 16.04 0.73
C LYS A 453 6.74 17.48 0.34
N GLY A 454 7.14 17.65 -0.91
CA GLY A 454 7.52 18.93 -1.49
C GLY A 454 6.62 19.39 -2.64
N VAL A 455 5.68 18.56 -3.07
CA VAL A 455 4.75 18.85 -4.17
C VAL A 455 3.33 18.40 -3.84
N GLU A 456 2.35 18.96 -4.54
CA GLU A 456 0.96 18.52 -4.51
C GLU A 456 0.41 18.34 -5.93
N VAL A 457 -0.51 17.39 -6.08
CA VAL A 457 -1.32 17.21 -7.28
C VAL A 457 -2.61 18.00 -7.11
N GLY A 458 -2.64 19.18 -7.71
CA GLY A 458 -3.82 20.05 -7.69
C GLY A 458 -4.98 19.51 -8.56
N ALA A 459 -6.12 20.21 -8.52
CA ALA A 459 -7.29 19.80 -9.30
C ALA A 459 -6.98 19.70 -10.81
N THR A 460 -6.31 20.73 -11.37
CA THR A 460 -5.95 20.76 -12.80
C THR A 460 -4.98 19.62 -13.17
N ASP A 461 -4.05 19.24 -12.28
CA ASP A 461 -3.12 18.14 -12.55
C ASP A 461 -3.84 16.79 -12.48
N ALA A 462 -4.75 16.63 -11.52
CA ALA A 462 -5.63 15.46 -11.44
C ALA A 462 -6.54 15.34 -12.68
N ASP A 463 -7.05 16.46 -13.21
CA ASP A 463 -7.85 16.49 -14.45
C ASP A 463 -7.05 15.94 -15.63
N LYS A 464 -5.77 16.31 -15.79
CA LYS A 464 -4.89 15.75 -16.84
C LYS A 464 -4.72 14.23 -16.71
N VAL A 465 -4.53 13.72 -15.48
CA VAL A 465 -4.42 12.28 -15.25
C VAL A 465 -5.71 11.56 -15.65
N LEU A 466 -6.86 12.12 -15.28
CA LEU A 466 -8.16 11.55 -15.63
C LEU A 466 -8.48 11.64 -17.13
N GLU A 467 -8.11 12.74 -17.76
CA GLU A 467 -8.24 12.88 -19.21
C GLU A 467 -7.41 11.79 -19.91
N ALA A 468 -6.14 11.62 -19.54
CA ALA A 468 -5.29 10.58 -20.10
C ALA A 468 -5.88 9.18 -19.84
N PHE A 469 -6.34 8.91 -18.60
CA PHE A 469 -6.96 7.64 -18.25
C PHE A 469 -8.22 7.37 -19.06
N THR A 470 -9.12 8.35 -19.17
CA THR A 470 -10.43 8.19 -19.81
C THR A 470 -10.31 8.15 -21.34
N ALA A 471 -9.46 8.98 -21.95
CA ALA A 471 -9.21 8.95 -23.38
C ALA A 471 -8.58 7.64 -23.83
N PHE A 472 -7.76 6.99 -22.97
CA PHE A 472 -7.15 5.68 -23.17
C PHE A 472 -6.27 5.65 -24.43
N ASP A 473 -6.66 4.88 -25.47
CA ASP A 473 -5.95 4.76 -26.75
C ASP A 473 -6.16 5.95 -27.69
N ALA A 474 -7.12 6.83 -27.40
CA ALA A 474 -7.36 8.09 -28.08
C ALA A 474 -6.55 9.27 -27.48
N TYR A 475 -5.76 9.06 -26.42
CA TYR A 475 -4.92 10.12 -25.87
C TYR A 475 -3.72 10.39 -26.76
N GLU A 476 -3.59 11.62 -27.25
CA GLU A 476 -2.64 11.96 -28.31
C GLU A 476 -1.19 12.15 -27.86
N ASP A 477 -0.93 12.28 -26.53
CA ASP A 477 0.42 12.51 -26.01
C ASP A 477 1.07 11.20 -25.49
N PRO A 478 1.90 10.54 -26.34
CA PRO A 478 2.58 9.30 -25.96
C PRO A 478 3.70 9.49 -24.93
N ASP A 479 4.06 10.73 -24.63
CA ASP A 479 5.05 11.06 -23.61
C ASP A 479 4.46 10.96 -22.20
N HIS A 480 3.15 10.97 -22.09
CA HIS A 480 2.42 10.87 -20.82
C HIS A 480 1.51 9.66 -20.72
N SER A 481 1.04 9.07 -21.81
CA SER A 481 0.19 7.88 -21.75
C SER A 481 0.45 6.94 -22.92
N ARG A 482 0.59 5.64 -22.61
CA ARG A 482 0.74 4.56 -23.58
C ARG A 482 -0.10 3.36 -23.19
N VAL A 483 -0.63 2.68 -24.20
CA VAL A 483 -1.43 1.47 -24.04
C VAL A 483 -0.66 0.28 -24.63
N PHE A 484 -0.62 -0.81 -23.87
CA PHE A 484 0.11 -2.04 -24.22
C PHE A 484 -0.83 -3.23 -24.18
N ASP A 485 -0.58 -4.23 -25.00
CA ASP A 485 -1.17 -5.54 -24.80
C ASP A 485 -0.53 -6.20 -23.57
N GLY A 486 -1.34 -6.84 -22.70
CA GLY A 486 -0.84 -7.42 -21.45
C GLY A 486 0.32 -8.41 -21.65
N VAL A 487 0.33 -9.12 -22.78
CA VAL A 487 1.42 -10.05 -23.15
C VAL A 487 2.79 -9.39 -23.34
N GLU A 488 2.83 -8.08 -23.61
CA GLU A 488 4.09 -7.33 -23.79
C GLU A 488 4.93 -7.23 -22.51
N PHE A 489 4.31 -7.40 -21.35
CA PHE A 489 5.00 -7.43 -20.06
C PHE A 489 5.51 -8.81 -19.66
N GLY A 490 5.15 -9.83 -20.44
CA GLY A 490 5.53 -11.21 -20.19
C GLY A 490 6.81 -11.63 -20.90
N TYR A 491 7.56 -12.50 -20.24
CA TYR A 491 8.76 -13.12 -20.82
C TYR A 491 8.91 -14.57 -20.36
N ARG A 492 9.59 -15.37 -21.18
CA ARG A 492 10.14 -16.66 -20.77
C ARG A 492 11.57 -16.48 -20.33
N LYS A 493 11.87 -16.81 -19.08
CA LYS A 493 13.23 -16.94 -18.60
C LYS A 493 13.74 -18.32 -18.96
N ILE A 494 14.63 -18.38 -19.91
CA ILE A 494 15.32 -19.61 -20.33
C ILE A 494 16.67 -19.72 -19.61
N THR A 495 17.10 -20.95 -19.35
CA THR A 495 18.44 -21.22 -18.83
C THR A 495 19.33 -21.62 -20.02
N VAL A 496 20.39 -20.88 -20.20
CA VAL A 496 21.42 -21.12 -21.21
C VAL A 496 22.56 -21.92 -20.57
N GLU A 497 22.77 -23.13 -21.07
CA GLU A 497 23.84 -24.00 -20.60
C GLU A 497 24.95 -24.04 -21.67
N ARG A 498 26.21 -24.19 -21.24
CA ARG A 498 27.36 -24.44 -22.09
C ARG A 498 28.11 -25.66 -21.58
N PRO A 499 28.79 -26.42 -22.44
CA PRO A 499 29.50 -27.62 -22.04
C PRO A 499 30.75 -27.30 -21.21
N ILE A 500 31.00 -28.10 -20.17
CA ILE A 500 32.26 -28.03 -19.44
C ILE A 500 33.38 -28.66 -20.28
N ARG A 501 34.54 -28.00 -20.32
CA ARG A 501 35.73 -28.40 -21.03
C ARG A 501 36.91 -28.48 -20.08
N ILE A 502 37.55 -29.65 -20.05
CA ILE A 502 38.68 -29.94 -19.15
C ILE A 502 39.82 -30.57 -19.98
N ALA A 503 41.05 -30.15 -19.73
CA ALA A 503 42.23 -30.68 -20.41
C ALA A 503 42.36 -32.20 -20.26
N GLY A 504 42.73 -32.88 -21.35
CA GLY A 504 42.93 -34.34 -21.34
C GLY A 504 41.67 -35.19 -21.44
N VAL A 505 40.49 -34.61 -21.66
CA VAL A 505 39.24 -35.34 -21.89
C VAL A 505 39.24 -36.01 -23.28
N ASP A 506 38.86 -37.30 -23.31
CA ASP A 506 38.69 -38.05 -24.56
C ASP A 506 37.29 -37.75 -25.17
N PRO A 507 37.22 -37.18 -26.39
CA PRO A 507 35.97 -36.84 -27.08
C PRO A 507 35.13 -38.03 -27.54
N ASN A 508 35.70 -39.24 -27.54
CA ASN A 508 35.07 -40.44 -28.06
C ASN A 508 34.52 -41.37 -26.96
N ARG A 509 34.42 -40.87 -25.74
CA ARG A 509 34.06 -41.64 -24.56
C ARG A 509 32.93 -40.99 -23.78
N VAL A 510 32.02 -41.81 -23.20
CA VAL A 510 31.02 -41.39 -22.21
C VAL A 510 31.63 -41.51 -20.82
N TYR A 511 31.50 -40.46 -20.00
CA TYR A 511 32.03 -40.40 -18.64
C TYR A 511 30.91 -40.69 -17.62
N THR A 512 31.27 -41.45 -16.60
CA THR A 512 30.34 -41.70 -15.46
C THR A 512 30.24 -40.46 -14.56
N ALA A 513 29.14 -40.35 -13.78
CA ALA A 513 28.95 -39.24 -12.85
C ALA A 513 30.10 -39.07 -11.86
N LYS A 514 30.72 -40.20 -11.42
CA LYS A 514 31.89 -40.19 -10.51
C LYS A 514 33.13 -39.61 -11.17
N GLU A 515 33.42 -40.00 -12.43
CA GLU A 515 34.55 -39.48 -13.19
C GLU A 515 34.36 -38.00 -13.52
N ILE A 516 33.13 -37.58 -13.90
CA ILE A 516 32.82 -36.17 -14.14
C ILE A 516 33.04 -35.34 -12.88
N LYS A 517 32.62 -35.83 -11.72
CA LYS A 517 32.85 -35.15 -10.45
C LYS A 517 34.35 -34.98 -10.15
N GLN A 518 35.14 -36.06 -10.32
CA GLN A 518 36.58 -36.02 -10.14
C GLN A 518 37.27 -35.06 -11.12
N LEU A 519 36.88 -35.08 -12.39
CA LEU A 519 37.38 -34.14 -13.40
C LEU A 519 37.05 -32.68 -13.08
N LYS A 520 35.88 -32.40 -12.52
CA LYS A 520 35.51 -31.05 -12.08
C LYS A 520 36.32 -30.57 -10.85
N GLU A 521 36.72 -31.48 -9.98
CA GLU A 521 37.48 -31.17 -8.74
C GLU A 521 38.99 -31.05 -9.00
N GLU A 522 39.55 -31.88 -9.88
CA GLU A 522 41.01 -32.06 -10.03
C GLU A 522 41.54 -31.58 -11.40
N GLY A 523 40.65 -31.44 -12.40
CA GLY A 523 41.04 -31.13 -13.79
C GLY A 523 41.23 -29.65 -14.07
N GLU A 524 42.13 -29.30 -14.94
CA GLU A 524 42.37 -27.94 -15.40
C GLU A 524 41.36 -27.58 -16.51
N ARG A 525 40.69 -26.46 -16.36
CA ARG A 525 39.77 -25.96 -17.39
C ARG A 525 40.52 -25.49 -18.62
N ASP A 526 40.06 -25.93 -19.77
CA ASP A 526 40.63 -25.57 -21.06
C ASP A 526 39.53 -25.40 -22.11
N GLU A 527 39.26 -24.17 -22.48
CA GLU A 527 38.20 -23.81 -23.44
C GLU A 527 38.40 -24.47 -24.82
N THR A 528 39.61 -24.88 -25.15
CA THR A 528 39.95 -25.55 -26.43
C THR A 528 39.78 -27.07 -26.37
N ALA A 529 39.64 -27.63 -25.15
CA ALA A 529 39.43 -29.05 -24.95
C ALA A 529 38.06 -29.51 -25.46
N PRO A 530 37.89 -30.77 -25.84
CA PRO A 530 36.59 -31.30 -26.20
C PRO A 530 35.64 -31.32 -24.97
N PRO A 531 34.32 -31.18 -25.20
CA PRO A 531 33.33 -31.22 -24.11
C PRO A 531 33.20 -32.61 -23.51
N ILE A 532 32.88 -32.69 -22.21
CA ILE A 532 32.65 -33.95 -21.51
C ILE A 532 31.29 -34.53 -21.93
N ILE A 533 31.29 -35.73 -22.49
CA ILE A 533 30.07 -36.47 -22.84
C ILE A 533 29.56 -37.19 -21.59
N LYS A 534 28.38 -36.75 -21.08
CA LYS A 534 27.73 -37.39 -19.91
C LYS A 534 26.84 -38.56 -20.26
N LYS A 535 26.31 -38.59 -21.51
CA LYS A 535 25.34 -39.60 -21.92
C LYS A 535 25.34 -39.79 -23.43
N ALA A 536 25.28 -41.03 -23.90
CA ALA A 536 24.91 -41.36 -25.25
C ALA A 536 23.45 -41.77 -25.33
N LEU A 537 22.70 -41.15 -26.24
CA LEU A 537 21.27 -41.38 -26.43
C LEU A 537 21.01 -42.66 -27.26
N PRO A 538 19.76 -43.21 -27.26
CA PRO A 538 19.39 -44.34 -28.14
C PRO A 538 19.64 -44.04 -29.62
N TYR A 539 19.86 -45.06 -30.44
CA TYR A 539 20.14 -44.91 -31.86
C TYR A 539 19.06 -44.16 -32.68
N ALA A 540 17.83 -44.14 -32.19
CA ALA A 540 16.72 -43.41 -32.80
C ALA A 540 16.68 -41.92 -32.44
N ALA A 541 17.57 -41.44 -31.56
CA ALA A 541 17.61 -40.02 -31.16
C ALA A 541 18.06 -39.15 -32.35
N VAL A 542 17.42 -37.98 -32.46
CA VAL A 542 17.73 -36.97 -33.47
C VAL A 542 18.58 -35.87 -32.85
N PRO A 543 19.61 -35.42 -33.54
CA PRO A 543 20.41 -34.25 -33.10
C PRO A 543 19.52 -33.01 -32.97
N ASP A 544 19.76 -32.26 -31.92
CA ASP A 544 19.04 -31.01 -31.63
C ASP A 544 19.91 -30.15 -30.72
N SER A 545 20.77 -29.35 -31.35
CA SER A 545 21.73 -28.51 -30.64
C SER A 545 21.05 -27.48 -29.72
N LEU A 546 19.86 -27.01 -30.09
CA LEU A 546 19.10 -26.07 -29.23
C LEU A 546 18.76 -26.67 -27.85
N HIS A 547 18.56 -28.00 -27.81
CA HIS A 547 18.25 -28.74 -26.56
C HIS A 547 19.41 -29.63 -26.11
N GLY A 548 20.65 -29.29 -26.47
CA GLY A 548 21.85 -29.95 -25.95
C GLY A 548 22.12 -31.36 -26.49
N ARG A 549 21.56 -31.72 -27.66
CA ARG A 549 21.72 -33.00 -28.31
C ARG A 549 22.62 -32.88 -29.53
N TYR A 550 23.87 -33.35 -29.43
CA TYR A 550 24.92 -33.18 -30.42
C TYR A 550 25.34 -34.51 -31.03
N GLU A 551 25.89 -34.47 -32.24
CA GLU A 551 26.52 -35.64 -32.83
C GLU A 551 27.96 -35.79 -32.35
N ALA A 552 28.34 -36.99 -31.91
CA ALA A 552 29.71 -37.35 -31.56
C ALA A 552 30.03 -38.78 -31.98
N VAL A 553 31.29 -39.08 -32.16
CA VAL A 553 31.75 -40.45 -32.50
C VAL A 553 32.07 -41.18 -31.19
N ILE A 554 31.33 -42.24 -30.88
CA ILE A 554 31.57 -43.10 -29.70
C ILE A 554 31.87 -44.50 -30.19
N ASP A 555 33.03 -45.05 -29.80
CA ASP A 555 33.47 -46.38 -30.21
C ASP A 555 33.42 -46.58 -31.74
N GLY A 556 33.83 -45.56 -32.53
CA GLY A 556 33.84 -45.58 -33.97
C GLY A 556 32.48 -45.48 -34.66
N ARG A 557 31.40 -45.13 -33.93
CA ARG A 557 30.05 -44.96 -34.48
C ARG A 557 29.49 -43.58 -34.13
N THR A 558 28.85 -42.92 -35.09
CA THR A 558 28.14 -41.67 -34.84
C THR A 558 26.93 -41.91 -33.95
N ARG A 559 26.82 -41.16 -32.86
CA ARG A 559 25.71 -41.20 -31.91
C ARG A 559 25.31 -39.80 -31.51
N VAL A 560 24.05 -39.63 -31.08
CA VAL A 560 23.62 -38.42 -30.44
C VAL A 560 23.99 -38.47 -28.96
N VAL A 561 24.60 -37.41 -28.45
CA VAL A 561 25.13 -37.32 -27.11
C VAL A 561 24.63 -36.06 -26.40
N GLU A 562 24.64 -36.09 -25.06
CA GLU A 562 24.46 -34.94 -24.21
C GLU A 562 25.78 -34.62 -23.50
N TYR A 563 26.15 -33.34 -23.46
CA TYR A 563 27.32 -32.87 -22.74
C TYR A 563 26.99 -32.56 -21.30
N GLU A 564 28.00 -32.60 -20.45
CA GLU A 564 27.89 -32.12 -19.07
C GLU A 564 27.92 -30.59 -19.03
N PRO A 565 26.94 -29.90 -18.43
CA PRO A 565 26.91 -28.46 -18.36
C PRO A 565 27.96 -27.89 -17.40
N ASP A 566 28.52 -26.75 -17.78
CA ASP A 566 29.36 -25.95 -16.93
C ASP A 566 28.50 -24.96 -16.10
N THR A 567 28.43 -25.19 -14.78
CA THR A 567 27.65 -24.34 -13.91
C THR A 567 28.19 -22.92 -13.76
N GLU A 568 29.46 -22.67 -14.07
CA GLU A 568 30.08 -21.35 -14.04
C GLU A 568 29.80 -20.54 -15.31
N LEU A 569 29.55 -21.22 -16.44
CA LEU A 569 29.18 -20.60 -17.71
C LEU A 569 27.66 -20.57 -17.93
N ARG A 570 26.88 -21.06 -16.93
CA ARG A 570 25.43 -21.00 -17.00
C ARG A 570 24.97 -19.56 -16.96
N ASP A 571 24.06 -19.19 -17.85
CA ASP A 571 23.43 -17.89 -17.92
C ASP A 571 21.91 -18.02 -18.11
N THR A 572 21.22 -16.89 -18.09
CA THR A 572 19.77 -16.85 -18.32
C THR A 572 19.41 -15.71 -19.24
N GLU A 573 18.44 -15.97 -20.14
CA GLU A 573 17.92 -14.96 -21.05
C GLU A 573 16.41 -14.77 -20.84
N LYS A 574 15.93 -13.55 -21.09
CA LYS A 574 14.51 -13.20 -21.06
C LYS A 574 13.98 -13.07 -22.47
N VAL A 575 13.28 -14.10 -22.93
CA VAL A 575 12.64 -14.13 -24.26
C VAL A 575 11.25 -13.52 -24.15
N PRO A 576 10.95 -12.36 -24.79
CA PRO A 576 9.63 -11.75 -24.75
C PRO A 576 8.53 -12.72 -25.22
N LEU A 577 7.38 -12.73 -24.56
CA LEU A 577 6.23 -13.56 -24.99
C LEU A 577 5.68 -13.13 -26.36
N THR A 578 5.99 -11.91 -26.80
CA THR A 578 5.62 -11.36 -28.11
C THR A 578 6.45 -11.93 -29.28
N GLU A 579 7.60 -12.54 -29.02
CA GLU A 579 8.53 -13.03 -30.09
C GLU A 579 7.86 -14.04 -31.05
N SER A 580 6.88 -14.80 -30.57
CA SER A 580 6.21 -15.83 -31.36
C SER A 580 4.71 -15.93 -31.09
N LYS A 581 4.06 -14.84 -30.70
CA LYS A 581 2.66 -14.87 -30.25
C LYS A 581 2.39 -15.94 -29.17
N GLY A 582 3.41 -16.20 -28.35
CA GLY A 582 3.33 -17.15 -27.26
C GLY A 582 3.79 -18.60 -27.59
N ASP A 583 4.06 -18.94 -28.84
CA ASP A 583 4.59 -20.26 -29.18
C ASP A 583 6.06 -20.41 -28.70
N TYR A 584 6.29 -21.42 -27.87
CA TYR A 584 7.61 -21.71 -27.30
C TYR A 584 8.63 -22.10 -28.40
N ALA A 585 8.26 -23.05 -29.24
CA ALA A 585 9.20 -23.66 -30.17
C ALA A 585 9.75 -22.63 -31.18
N THR A 586 8.91 -21.79 -31.75
CA THR A 586 9.33 -20.82 -32.75
C THR A 586 9.96 -19.58 -32.13
N GLY A 587 9.46 -19.10 -30.99
CA GLY A 587 9.94 -17.87 -30.35
C GLY A 587 11.28 -18.04 -29.66
N VAL A 588 11.44 -19.09 -28.87
CA VAL A 588 12.70 -19.35 -28.16
C VAL A 588 13.81 -19.69 -29.13
N GLU A 589 13.53 -20.52 -30.15
CA GLU A 589 14.52 -20.88 -31.16
C GLU A 589 15.00 -19.67 -31.97
N ALA A 590 14.08 -18.84 -32.43
CA ALA A 590 14.42 -17.64 -33.21
C ALA A 590 15.25 -16.65 -32.37
N PHE A 591 14.84 -16.42 -31.12
CA PHE A 591 15.57 -15.57 -30.18
C PHE A 591 16.98 -16.13 -29.91
N PHE A 592 17.09 -17.42 -29.59
CA PHE A 592 18.33 -18.07 -29.23
C PHE A 592 19.35 -18.02 -30.40
N ARG A 593 18.88 -18.27 -31.61
CA ARG A 593 19.73 -18.18 -32.82
C ARG A 593 20.22 -16.76 -33.10
N ARG A 594 19.42 -15.75 -32.79
CA ARG A 594 19.75 -14.34 -33.02
C ARG A 594 20.64 -13.75 -31.94
N GLU A 595 20.32 -14.02 -30.67
CA GLU A 595 20.92 -13.31 -29.55
C GLU A 595 22.00 -14.13 -28.81
N VAL A 596 21.92 -15.48 -28.80
CA VAL A 596 22.83 -16.33 -28.01
C VAL A 596 23.88 -17.02 -28.92
N THR A 597 23.44 -17.69 -29.98
CA THR A 597 24.33 -18.51 -30.82
C THR A 597 25.53 -17.74 -31.40
N PRO A 598 25.44 -16.45 -31.80
CA PRO A 598 26.61 -15.72 -32.33
C PRO A 598 27.74 -15.54 -31.30
N TYR A 599 27.42 -15.53 -30.01
CA TYR A 599 28.37 -15.33 -28.91
C TYR A 599 28.73 -16.62 -28.18
N ALA A 600 27.85 -17.62 -28.21
CA ALA A 600 28.01 -18.92 -27.56
C ALA A 600 27.50 -20.05 -28.50
N PRO A 601 28.25 -20.42 -29.55
CA PRO A 601 27.78 -21.37 -30.58
C PRO A 601 27.61 -22.80 -30.04
N ASP A 602 28.17 -23.12 -28.88
CA ASP A 602 28.06 -24.41 -28.19
C ASP A 602 27.03 -24.44 -27.08
N ALA A 603 26.25 -23.36 -26.95
CA ALA A 603 25.22 -23.25 -25.93
C ALA A 603 23.92 -23.97 -26.31
N TRP A 604 23.14 -24.35 -25.31
CA TRP A 604 21.78 -24.89 -25.47
C TRP A 604 20.83 -24.40 -24.40
N VAL A 605 19.52 -24.62 -24.59
CA VAL A 605 18.46 -24.29 -23.63
C VAL A 605 18.14 -25.51 -22.78
N ASP A 606 18.10 -25.33 -21.46
CA ASP A 606 17.50 -26.32 -20.54
C ASP A 606 16.01 -26.00 -20.37
N GLU A 607 15.17 -26.66 -21.15
CA GLU A 607 13.72 -26.47 -21.15
C GLU A 607 13.07 -26.70 -19.79
N SER A 608 13.61 -27.67 -19.01
CA SER A 608 13.07 -28.04 -17.70
C SER A 608 13.15 -26.90 -16.68
N LYS A 609 13.97 -25.89 -16.94
CA LYS A 609 14.17 -24.72 -16.10
C LYS A 609 13.49 -23.46 -16.62
N THR A 610 12.80 -23.55 -17.76
CA THR A 610 12.09 -22.40 -18.32
C THR A 610 10.92 -22.01 -17.44
N LYS A 611 10.80 -20.71 -17.17
CA LYS A 611 9.71 -20.15 -16.36
C LYS A 611 9.14 -18.91 -17.04
N ILE A 612 7.83 -18.68 -16.86
CA ILE A 612 7.18 -17.44 -17.28
C ILE A 612 7.28 -16.41 -16.16
N GLY A 613 7.67 -15.20 -16.51
CA GLY A 613 7.73 -14.06 -15.63
C GLY A 613 7.07 -12.83 -16.24
N TYR A 614 6.66 -11.88 -15.39
CA TYR A 614 6.10 -10.61 -15.80
C TYR A 614 6.82 -9.48 -15.08
N GLU A 615 7.24 -8.45 -15.85
CA GLU A 615 7.79 -7.21 -15.33
C GLU A 615 7.30 -6.01 -16.14
N ILE A 616 7.14 -4.88 -15.49
CA ILE A 616 6.65 -3.65 -16.12
C ILE A 616 7.79 -2.63 -16.10
N SER A 617 8.53 -2.56 -17.21
CA SER A 617 9.67 -1.64 -17.35
C SER A 617 9.20 -0.21 -17.62
N PHE A 618 8.52 0.40 -16.64
CA PHE A 618 7.89 1.71 -16.76
C PHE A 618 8.85 2.76 -17.31
N THR A 619 10.03 2.88 -16.73
CA THR A 619 11.06 3.85 -17.14
C THR A 619 11.50 3.66 -18.61
N ARG A 620 11.57 2.41 -19.10
CA ARG A 620 11.94 2.13 -20.50
C ARG A 620 10.95 2.75 -21.48
N HIS A 621 9.65 2.78 -21.12
CA HIS A 621 8.61 3.26 -22.01
C HIS A 621 8.53 4.80 -22.05
N PHE A 622 8.91 5.48 -20.96
CA PHE A 622 8.86 6.94 -20.85
C PHE A 622 10.25 7.60 -20.76
N TYR A 623 11.32 6.82 -21.03
CA TYR A 623 12.67 7.35 -21.01
C TYR A 623 12.86 8.39 -22.13
N LYS A 624 13.20 9.60 -21.73
CA LYS A 624 13.66 10.66 -22.65
C LYS A 624 15.17 10.83 -22.46
N PRO A 625 15.99 10.50 -23.48
CA PRO A 625 17.43 10.72 -23.37
C PRO A 625 17.66 12.23 -23.22
N THR A 626 18.22 12.62 -22.10
CA THR A 626 18.68 14.00 -21.92
C THR A 626 19.92 14.18 -22.80
N PRO A 627 19.94 15.10 -23.77
CA PRO A 627 21.15 15.38 -24.54
C PRO A 627 22.30 15.69 -23.60
N MET A 628 23.45 15.07 -23.84
CA MET A 628 24.64 15.41 -23.04
C MET A 628 24.95 16.90 -23.26
N ARG A 629 25.04 17.63 -22.16
CA ARG A 629 25.41 19.05 -22.22
C ARG A 629 26.81 19.20 -22.80
N THR A 630 26.96 20.16 -23.67
CA THR A 630 28.26 20.46 -24.25
C THR A 630 29.21 21.00 -23.17
N LEU A 631 30.50 20.82 -23.36
CA LEU A 631 31.51 21.38 -22.46
C LEU A 631 31.36 22.90 -22.33
N ALA A 632 30.94 23.58 -23.39
CA ALA A 632 30.72 25.01 -23.41
C ALA A 632 29.54 25.45 -22.51
N GLU A 633 28.43 24.70 -22.51
CA GLU A 633 27.27 24.92 -21.63
C GLU A 633 27.63 24.69 -20.16
N ILE A 634 28.38 23.61 -19.88
CA ILE A 634 28.82 23.33 -18.50
C ILE A 634 29.76 24.43 -18.00
N GLN A 635 30.71 24.91 -18.86
CA GLN A 635 31.59 26.00 -18.51
C GLN A 635 30.86 27.33 -18.31
N ALA A 636 29.81 27.59 -19.09
CA ALA A 636 28.98 28.78 -18.94
C ALA A 636 28.25 28.79 -17.58
N ASP A 637 27.70 27.66 -17.18
CA ASP A 637 27.01 27.51 -15.90
C ASP A 637 27.97 27.63 -14.70
N ILE A 638 29.19 27.06 -14.81
CA ILE A 638 30.20 27.20 -13.75
C ILE A 638 30.56 28.68 -13.57
N ARG A 639 30.77 29.40 -14.67
CA ARG A 639 31.08 30.85 -14.60
C ARG A 639 29.90 31.67 -14.03
N ALA A 640 28.65 31.28 -14.35
CA ALA A 640 27.49 31.97 -13.79
C ALA A 640 27.37 31.74 -12.28
N LEU A 641 27.62 30.51 -11.81
CA LEU A 641 27.65 30.17 -10.39
C LEU A 641 28.81 30.87 -9.64
N GLU A 642 29.99 30.93 -10.26
CA GLU A 642 31.13 31.67 -9.70
C GLU A 642 30.79 33.16 -9.53
N ALA A 643 30.20 33.79 -10.54
CA ALA A 643 29.79 35.19 -10.49
C ALA A 643 28.69 35.46 -9.43
N GLU A 644 27.74 34.52 -9.27
CA GLU A 644 26.70 34.58 -8.24
C GLU A 644 27.32 34.45 -6.83
N THR A 645 28.28 33.55 -6.67
CA THR A 645 28.99 33.32 -5.41
C THR A 645 29.85 34.56 -5.04
N ASP A 646 30.55 35.16 -5.99
CA ASP A 646 31.34 36.38 -5.78
C ASP A 646 30.44 37.56 -5.39
N ASN A 647 29.26 37.70 -5.99
CA ASN A 647 28.29 38.71 -5.62
C ASN A 647 27.73 38.50 -4.19
N LEU A 648 27.42 37.24 -3.81
CA LEU A 648 27.00 36.91 -2.45
C LEU A 648 28.09 37.19 -1.41
N ILE A 649 29.36 36.90 -1.73
CA ILE A 649 30.50 37.18 -0.84
C ILE A 649 30.67 38.68 -0.69
N ALA A 650 30.56 39.48 -1.76
CA ALA A 650 30.63 40.93 -1.72
C ALA A 650 29.49 41.53 -0.88
N GLU A 651 28.27 41.02 -1.00
CA GLU A 651 27.10 41.43 -0.21
C GLU A 651 27.29 41.11 1.28
N ILE A 652 27.83 39.94 1.63
CA ILE A 652 28.15 39.55 3.01
C ILE A 652 29.30 40.36 3.58
N ALA A 653 30.31 40.71 2.77
CA ALA A 653 31.45 41.52 3.17
C ALA A 653 31.13 43.03 3.34
N GLY A 654 29.93 43.45 2.94
CA GLY A 654 29.50 44.85 3.05
C GLY A 654 30.14 45.79 2.02
N GLU A 655 30.61 45.26 0.89
CA GLU A 655 31.15 45.98 -0.25
C GLU A 655 30.11 46.14 -1.37
N GLY A 656 28.90 46.58 -1.00
CA GLY A 656 27.81 46.86 -1.92
C GLY A 656 27.38 48.32 -1.90
#